data_806965716d61ad21ef4b7d23e63a4e7c
#
_entry.id   806965716d61ad21ef4b7d23e63a4e7c
#
_cell.length_a   1.000
_cell.length_b   1.000
_cell.length_c   1.000
_cell.angle_alpha   90.00
_cell.angle_beta   90.00
_cell.angle_gamma   90.00
#
_symmetry.space_group_name_H-M   'P 1'
#
loop_
_entity.id
_entity.type
_entity.pdbx_description
1 polymer ?
#
loop_
_entity_poly.entity_id
_entity_poly.type
_entity_poly.pdbx_seq_one_letter_code
_entity_poly.pdbx_strand_id
1 'polypeptide(L)'
;MTTDSPEFFPGRFLYYRKNHMKKIIRYLRYAFGLLKLNIGTLLVFELLYKFASMAVFKPLISGLMKLALKAQGLSYLSDETMGTFLKAPLTWVFLVVIVLGMAFFTLFDICCIISCIHASFRKQEMPLLALIRQGFKTSLRVIYQRNIIMMLYLLIIIPMTHALVISGYITKFTVPQFIVDYIMSHTWLAILYVGFWIFIGLRSFHWIYSLHYFCLENCNFKQARKRSFRLQGKHYWRDMIVVVGWSLACIGIYYGIILFGSWLVSKVNLALPTHDLFSSLTLSGISLLMDVCGALFFCFDLPLFFLCVSLLFYYYKAASGEKIPGQFKNLDNAYRLTKTGWAKKLYQYRKRIIAISIVVVIGINFAYTFADKRGVLHMGLDNPVEVTAHRGYSAEYPENTIPAFKGAIQVGADWAELDVQQTADGKVIVMHDSSLKRTTGLDKEVWQVTWDEIKDLDNGSWFNKKFQTVRIPTLEEVLKVCRGKIRLNIEIKPSGHDKDLEEQVAKLLKEYHMRDTCVVSSLKYDSLQKVKEADSSIETVYITSVSYGNFTNLEYADGYSVESTMLSQSFVNRAQKAGKQIYVWTVNSEDQLEKVVGMGIDNVITDDPVMAKELIYKQEHSTFWDRYVNQLLSIGN
;
A
#
# COMPACT_ATOMS: atom_id res chain seq x y z
N MET A 1 20.21 53.34 4.33
CA MET A 1 21.41 52.49 4.28
C MET A 1 21.50 51.73 5.59
N THR A 2 20.96 50.58 5.67
CA THR A 2 21.14 49.62 6.77
C THR A 2 21.24 48.24 6.14
N THR A 3 22.46 47.74 6.10
CA THR A 3 22.84 46.42 5.62
C THR A 3 22.42 45.38 6.68
N ASP A 4 21.17 44.93 6.65
CA ASP A 4 20.73 43.77 7.39
C ASP A 4 21.16 42.48 6.66
N SER A 5 22.44 42.17 6.71
CA SER A 5 22.91 40.80 6.55
C SER A 5 22.68 40.10 7.90
N PRO A 6 21.87 39.01 7.95
CA PRO A 6 21.75 38.29 9.21
C PRO A 6 23.09 37.63 9.53
N GLU A 7 23.67 37.95 10.69
CA GLU A 7 24.88 37.38 11.26
C GLU A 7 24.83 35.85 11.49
N PHE A 8 23.90 35.15 10.85
CA PHE A 8 23.63 33.73 11.00
C PHE A 8 24.37 32.80 10.04
N PHE A 9 25.05 33.36 9.02
CA PHE A 9 26.09 32.64 8.29
C PHE A 9 27.44 33.27 8.68
N PRO A 10 28.10 32.81 9.74
CA PRO A 10 29.44 33.30 10.02
C PRO A 10 30.32 32.93 8.83
N GLY A 11 30.92 33.93 8.20
CA GLY A 11 31.87 33.80 7.08
C GLY A 11 33.10 32.92 7.37
N ARG A 12 33.16 32.27 8.53
CA ARG A 12 34.12 31.25 8.95
C ARG A 12 33.74 29.82 8.59
N PHE A 13 32.67 29.57 7.83
CA PHE A 13 32.25 28.23 7.43
C PHE A 13 33.20 27.53 6.46
N LEU A 14 34.09 28.23 5.83
CA LEU A 14 35.01 27.72 4.80
C LEU A 14 36.38 27.26 5.33
N TYR A 15 36.71 27.43 6.61
CA TYR A 15 38.12 27.31 7.05
C TYR A 15 38.42 26.28 8.15
N TYR A 16 37.67 25.17 8.33
CA TYR A 16 38.06 24.14 9.28
C TYR A 16 37.94 22.71 8.75
N ARG A 17 39.10 22.18 8.30
CA ARG A 17 39.24 20.82 7.72
C ARG A 17 39.40 19.68 8.76
N LYS A 18 39.29 19.93 10.05
CA LYS A 18 39.53 18.91 11.11
C LYS A 18 38.44 18.89 12.19
N ASN A 19 37.27 18.30 11.92
CA ASN A 19 36.38 17.65 12.90
C ASN A 19 34.98 17.42 12.29
N HIS A 20 34.82 16.35 11.51
CA HIS A 20 33.56 16.04 10.84
C HIS A 20 32.38 15.90 11.82
N MET A 21 32.59 15.26 12.98
CA MET A 21 31.56 15.03 14.00
C MET A 21 31.00 16.35 14.60
N LYS A 22 31.88 17.30 14.95
CA LYS A 22 31.46 18.61 15.50
C LYS A 22 30.69 19.45 14.47
N LYS A 23 30.96 19.26 13.17
CA LYS A 23 30.21 19.91 12.10
C LYS A 23 28.81 19.33 11.99
N ILE A 24 28.68 18.01 11.96
CA ILE A 24 27.36 17.31 11.89
C ILE A 24 26.49 17.74 13.07
N ILE A 25 26.99 17.69 14.31
CA ILE A 25 26.26 18.13 15.51
C ILE A 25 25.82 19.60 15.39
N ARG A 26 26.66 20.46 14.83
CA ARG A 26 26.31 21.88 14.64
C ARG A 26 25.22 22.03 13.58
N TYR A 27 25.25 21.27 12.48
CA TYR A 27 24.18 21.27 11.47
C TYR A 27 22.86 20.77 12.04
N LEU A 28 22.89 19.68 12.79
CA LEU A 28 21.71 19.12 13.47
C LEU A 28 21.13 20.15 14.46
N ARG A 29 21.97 20.73 15.32
CA ARG A 29 21.54 21.77 16.27
C ARG A 29 20.92 22.99 15.57
N TYR A 30 21.47 23.38 14.44
CA TYR A 30 20.92 24.47 13.63
C TYR A 30 19.59 24.07 12.99
N ALA A 31 19.48 22.86 12.42
CA ALA A 31 18.26 22.32 11.84
C ALA A 31 17.12 22.27 12.87
N PHE A 32 17.38 21.70 14.04
CA PHE A 32 16.42 21.67 15.16
C PHE A 32 16.09 23.09 15.68
N GLY A 33 17.06 24.00 15.68
CA GLY A 33 16.84 25.40 16.04
C GLY A 33 15.87 26.11 15.09
N LEU A 34 15.90 25.78 13.79
CA LEU A 34 14.97 26.30 12.80
C LEU A 34 13.52 25.81 13.05
N LEU A 35 13.33 24.55 13.43
CA LEU A 35 12.00 24.04 13.72
C LEU A 35 11.44 24.60 15.04
N LYS A 36 12.29 24.85 16.04
CA LYS A 36 11.88 25.16 17.42
C LYS A 36 10.88 26.31 17.53
N LEU A 37 11.01 27.36 16.70
CA LEU A 37 10.15 28.53 16.78
C LEU A 37 8.69 28.22 16.39
N ASN A 38 8.48 27.45 15.32
CA ASN A 38 7.16 27.18 14.76
C ASN A 38 6.78 25.69 14.79
N ILE A 39 7.50 24.84 15.54
CA ILE A 39 7.25 23.41 15.59
C ILE A 39 5.82 23.07 16.06
N GLY A 40 5.30 23.81 17.03
CA GLY A 40 3.93 23.61 17.50
C GLY A 40 2.89 23.94 16.44
N THR A 41 3.11 24.98 15.66
CA THR A 41 2.23 25.34 14.52
C THR A 41 2.30 24.28 13.43
N LEU A 42 3.51 23.80 13.12
CA LEU A 42 3.72 22.76 12.11
C LEU A 42 3.08 21.43 12.52
N LEU A 43 3.29 20.99 13.77
CA LEU A 43 2.68 19.77 14.30
C LEU A 43 1.14 19.83 14.25
N VAL A 44 0.54 20.93 14.72
CA VAL A 44 -0.92 21.08 14.70
C VAL A 44 -1.42 21.11 13.25
N PHE A 45 -0.71 21.78 12.35
CA PHE A 45 -1.05 21.77 10.93
C PHE A 45 -1.01 20.36 10.34
N GLU A 46 0.07 19.60 10.55
CA GLU A 46 0.22 18.23 10.03
C GLU A 46 -0.89 17.31 10.57
N LEU A 47 -1.18 17.37 11.87
CA LEU A 47 -2.28 16.58 12.45
C LEU A 47 -3.62 16.92 11.81
N LEU A 48 -3.93 18.22 11.65
CA LEU A 48 -5.17 18.66 11.00
C LEU A 48 -5.21 18.27 9.52
N TYR A 49 -4.08 18.39 8.82
CA TYR A 49 -3.96 18.00 7.42
C TYR A 49 -4.17 16.51 7.23
N LYS A 50 -3.52 15.65 8.04
CA LYS A 50 -3.70 14.19 7.99
C LYS A 50 -5.15 13.82 8.34
N PHE A 51 -5.73 14.43 9.37
CA PHE A 51 -7.14 14.23 9.71
C PHE A 51 -8.07 14.64 8.55
N ALA A 52 -7.87 15.82 7.97
CA ALA A 52 -8.65 16.29 6.82
C ALA A 52 -8.48 15.37 5.60
N SER A 53 -7.27 14.85 5.38
CA SER A 53 -7.01 13.86 4.34
C SER A 53 -7.85 12.60 4.52
N MET A 54 -7.96 12.10 5.75
CA MET A 54 -8.75 10.89 6.06
C MET A 54 -10.26 11.17 6.08
N ALA A 55 -10.68 12.27 6.71
CA ALA A 55 -12.10 12.55 6.98
C ALA A 55 -12.83 13.21 5.79
N VAL A 56 -12.12 13.92 4.92
CA VAL A 56 -12.71 14.68 3.81
C VAL A 56 -12.24 14.16 2.46
N PHE A 57 -10.92 14.04 2.26
CA PHE A 57 -10.35 13.72 0.94
C PHE A 57 -10.64 12.29 0.52
N LYS A 58 -10.42 11.32 1.40
CA LYS A 58 -10.70 9.91 1.09
C LYS A 58 -12.18 9.66 0.76
N PRO A 59 -13.16 10.17 1.53
CA PRO A 59 -14.58 10.09 1.16
C PRO A 59 -14.90 10.81 -0.15
N LEU A 60 -14.28 11.98 -0.42
CA LEU A 60 -14.48 12.72 -1.66
C LEU A 60 -14.00 11.92 -2.88
N ILE A 61 -12.78 11.37 -2.84
CA ILE A 61 -12.26 10.51 -3.91
C ILE A 61 -13.15 9.29 -4.10
N SER A 62 -13.55 8.63 -3.00
CA SER A 62 -14.48 7.50 -3.07
C SER A 62 -15.82 7.89 -3.66
N GLY A 63 -16.33 9.08 -3.33
CA GLY A 63 -17.57 9.62 -3.90
C GLY A 63 -17.46 9.87 -5.41
N LEU A 64 -16.36 10.48 -5.85
CA LEU A 64 -16.09 10.72 -7.28
C LEU A 64 -15.96 9.40 -8.05
N MET A 65 -15.27 8.40 -7.51
CA MET A 65 -15.20 7.07 -8.12
C MET A 65 -16.57 6.39 -8.22
N LYS A 66 -17.39 6.47 -7.16
CA LYS A 66 -18.78 5.95 -7.20
C LYS A 66 -19.62 6.68 -8.24
N LEU A 67 -19.46 7.99 -8.39
CA LEU A 67 -20.15 8.76 -9.43
C LEU A 67 -19.68 8.34 -10.83
N ALA A 68 -18.37 8.09 -11.01
CA ALA A 68 -17.82 7.61 -12.27
C ALA A 68 -18.40 6.24 -12.66
N LEU A 69 -18.51 5.31 -11.71
CA LEU A 69 -19.15 4.00 -11.91
C LEU A 69 -20.65 4.16 -12.26
N LYS A 70 -21.37 4.91 -11.45
CA LYS A 70 -22.82 5.12 -11.65
C LYS A 70 -23.13 5.76 -13.00
N ALA A 71 -22.30 6.70 -13.46
CA ALA A 71 -22.45 7.34 -14.76
C ALA A 71 -22.35 6.36 -15.94
N GLN A 72 -21.83 5.16 -15.70
CA GLN A 72 -21.66 4.06 -16.66
C GLN A 72 -22.65 2.92 -16.42
N GLY A 73 -23.56 3.05 -15.46
CA GLY A 73 -24.45 1.97 -15.06
C GLY A 73 -23.76 0.83 -14.29
N LEU A 74 -22.52 1.04 -13.83
CA LEU A 74 -21.75 0.04 -13.09
C LEU A 74 -21.95 0.21 -11.59
N SER A 75 -22.17 -0.90 -10.86
CA SER A 75 -22.24 -0.94 -9.41
C SER A 75 -20.92 -1.24 -8.74
N TYR A 76 -20.00 -1.89 -9.45
CA TYR A 76 -18.67 -2.28 -8.99
C TYR A 76 -17.66 -2.28 -10.15
N LEU A 77 -16.39 -2.29 -9.78
CA LEU A 77 -15.26 -2.42 -10.71
C LEU A 77 -14.55 -3.75 -10.44
N SER A 78 -14.48 -4.57 -11.48
CA SER A 78 -13.78 -5.85 -11.52
C SER A 78 -12.96 -5.93 -12.80
N ASP A 79 -12.20 -7.00 -12.97
CA ASP A 79 -11.45 -7.27 -14.21
C ASP A 79 -12.36 -7.25 -15.44
N GLU A 80 -13.54 -7.80 -15.33
CA GLU A 80 -14.54 -7.87 -16.39
C GLU A 80 -15.11 -6.49 -16.77
N THR A 81 -15.44 -5.67 -15.77
CA THR A 81 -16.03 -4.34 -15.99
C THR A 81 -15.01 -3.24 -16.24
N MET A 82 -13.72 -3.50 -15.96
CA MET A 82 -12.63 -2.54 -16.14
C MET A 82 -12.50 -2.04 -17.57
N GLY A 83 -12.62 -2.95 -18.55
CA GLY A 83 -12.55 -2.60 -19.96
C GLY A 83 -13.66 -1.62 -20.38
N THR A 84 -14.89 -1.86 -19.95
CA THR A 84 -16.03 -0.96 -20.18
C THR A 84 -15.84 0.38 -19.48
N PHE A 85 -15.39 0.35 -18.23
CA PHE A 85 -15.12 1.55 -17.44
C PHE A 85 -14.06 2.44 -18.10
N LEU A 86 -12.94 1.89 -18.58
CA LEU A 86 -11.85 2.65 -19.18
C LEU A 86 -12.14 3.13 -20.62
N LYS A 87 -13.04 2.45 -21.35
CA LYS A 87 -13.45 2.89 -22.70
C LYS A 87 -14.30 4.17 -22.69
N ALA A 88 -14.95 4.47 -21.57
CA ALA A 88 -15.84 5.62 -21.49
C ALA A 88 -15.04 6.94 -21.27
N PRO A 89 -15.22 7.95 -22.12
CA PRO A 89 -14.50 9.22 -22.01
C PRO A 89 -14.72 9.95 -20.67
N LEU A 90 -15.92 9.83 -20.11
CA LEU A 90 -16.27 10.46 -18.83
C LEU A 90 -15.46 9.92 -17.66
N THR A 91 -15.07 8.64 -17.69
CA THR A 91 -14.17 8.03 -16.70
C THR A 91 -12.85 8.79 -16.62
N TRP A 92 -12.25 9.10 -17.76
CA TRP A 92 -10.99 9.83 -17.81
C TRP A 92 -11.10 11.23 -17.22
N VAL A 93 -12.25 11.89 -17.39
CA VAL A 93 -12.51 13.20 -16.74
C VAL A 93 -12.48 13.04 -15.23
N PHE A 94 -13.18 12.05 -14.66
CA PHE A 94 -13.17 11.81 -13.22
C PHE A 94 -11.77 11.44 -12.71
N LEU A 95 -11.06 10.54 -13.41
CA LEU A 95 -9.70 10.15 -13.04
C LEU A 95 -8.73 11.34 -13.06
N VAL A 96 -8.79 12.18 -14.08
CA VAL A 96 -7.98 13.41 -14.16
C VAL A 96 -8.31 14.36 -13.01
N VAL A 97 -9.58 14.56 -12.69
CA VAL A 97 -10.00 15.43 -11.56
C VAL A 97 -9.47 14.87 -10.23
N ILE A 98 -9.56 13.56 -10.01
CA ILE A 98 -9.03 12.90 -8.80
C ILE A 98 -7.52 13.11 -8.71
N VAL A 99 -6.78 12.81 -9.77
CA VAL A 99 -5.31 12.91 -9.84
C VAL A 99 -4.85 14.35 -9.63
N LEU A 100 -5.48 15.33 -10.30
CA LEU A 100 -5.16 16.74 -10.11
C LEU A 100 -5.55 17.22 -8.70
N GLY A 101 -6.65 16.75 -8.15
CA GLY A 101 -7.05 17.03 -6.77
C GLY A 101 -6.00 16.53 -5.77
N MET A 102 -5.54 15.29 -5.91
CA MET A 102 -4.47 14.71 -5.09
C MET A 102 -3.17 15.53 -5.19
N ALA A 103 -2.73 15.85 -6.40
CA ALA A 103 -1.54 16.66 -6.63
C ALA A 103 -1.67 18.07 -6.00
N PHE A 104 -2.84 18.70 -6.11
CA PHE A 104 -3.10 20.01 -5.50
C PHE A 104 -3.04 19.94 -3.96
N PHE A 105 -3.62 18.91 -3.37
CA PHE A 105 -3.63 18.72 -1.92
C PHE A 105 -2.20 18.52 -1.39
N THR A 106 -1.41 17.69 -2.07
CA THR A 106 0.01 17.51 -1.75
C THR A 106 0.80 18.82 -1.91
N LEU A 107 0.53 19.59 -2.98
CA LEU A 107 1.16 20.90 -3.15
C LEU A 107 0.84 21.85 -2.01
N PHE A 108 -0.42 21.85 -1.55
CA PHE A 108 -0.85 22.68 -0.43
C PHE A 108 -0.05 22.36 0.84
N ASP A 109 0.11 21.07 1.16
CA ASP A 109 0.91 20.60 2.28
C ASP A 109 2.36 21.07 2.18
N ILE A 110 3.02 20.80 1.06
CA ILE A 110 4.41 21.23 0.80
C ILE A 110 4.56 22.74 0.90
N CYS A 111 3.60 23.52 0.38
CA CYS A 111 3.63 24.98 0.48
C CYS A 111 3.54 25.47 1.93
N CYS A 112 2.75 24.79 2.77
CA CYS A 112 2.67 25.09 4.20
C CYS A 112 3.99 24.76 4.89
N ILE A 113 4.54 23.57 4.67
CA ILE A 113 5.82 23.13 5.25
C ILE A 113 6.95 24.10 4.91
N ILE A 114 7.15 24.39 3.62
CA ILE A 114 8.22 25.30 3.16
C ILE A 114 8.00 26.71 3.73
N SER A 115 6.76 27.20 3.79
CA SER A 115 6.45 28.51 4.36
C SER A 115 6.74 28.58 5.86
N CYS A 116 6.41 27.52 6.60
CA CYS A 116 6.68 27.42 8.04
C CYS A 116 8.19 27.40 8.33
N ILE A 117 8.96 26.60 7.59
CA ILE A 117 10.42 26.53 7.69
C ILE A 117 11.04 27.90 7.33
N HIS A 118 10.54 28.57 6.29
CA HIS A 118 11.02 29.89 5.89
C HIS A 118 10.75 30.96 6.95
N ALA A 119 9.55 30.96 7.54
CA ALA A 119 9.23 31.88 8.65
C ALA A 119 10.20 31.66 9.82
N SER A 120 10.45 30.42 10.20
CA SER A 120 11.41 30.06 11.25
C SER A 120 12.83 30.52 10.91
N PHE A 121 13.26 30.35 9.66
CA PHE A 121 14.55 30.84 9.16
C PHE A 121 14.67 32.37 9.30
N ARG A 122 13.57 33.09 9.09
CA ARG A 122 13.49 34.55 9.24
C ARG A 122 13.16 35.01 10.68
N LYS A 123 13.20 34.11 11.66
CA LYS A 123 12.82 34.37 13.06
C LYS A 123 11.44 34.99 13.20
N GLN A 124 10.50 34.59 12.36
CA GLN A 124 9.13 35.07 12.31
C GLN A 124 8.18 34.00 12.84
N GLU A 125 7.35 34.36 13.81
CA GLU A 125 6.27 33.47 14.26
C GLU A 125 5.22 33.32 13.14
N MET A 126 4.77 32.09 12.91
CA MET A 126 3.78 31.75 11.90
C MET A 126 2.54 31.13 12.58
N PRO A 127 1.49 31.93 12.85
CA PRO A 127 0.24 31.39 13.38
C PRO A 127 -0.41 30.40 12.41
N LEU A 128 -1.12 29.40 12.90
CA LEU A 128 -1.73 28.32 12.13
C LEU A 128 -2.61 28.85 10.97
N LEU A 129 -3.50 29.79 11.25
CA LEU A 129 -4.38 30.39 10.22
C LEU A 129 -3.59 31.15 9.14
N ALA A 130 -2.49 31.82 9.54
CA ALA A 130 -1.60 32.48 8.58
C ALA A 130 -0.89 31.46 7.70
N LEU A 131 -0.43 30.35 8.29
CA LEU A 131 0.19 29.25 7.57
C LEU A 131 -0.75 28.65 6.52
N ILE A 132 -1.97 28.28 6.94
CA ILE A 132 -3.01 27.73 6.06
C ILE A 132 -3.33 28.71 4.93
N ARG A 133 -3.56 29.98 5.24
CA ARG A 133 -3.86 31.02 4.24
C ARG A 133 -2.69 31.22 3.27
N GLN A 134 -1.47 31.28 3.77
CA GLN A 134 -0.26 31.43 2.94
C GLN A 134 -0.05 30.22 2.04
N GLY A 135 -0.14 29.02 2.58
CA GLY A 135 -0.03 27.77 1.82
C GLY A 135 -1.09 27.68 0.73
N PHE A 136 -2.36 27.94 1.07
CA PHE A 136 -3.48 27.90 0.12
C PHE A 136 -3.32 28.94 -1.00
N LYS A 137 -3.00 30.19 -0.66
CA LYS A 137 -2.72 31.25 -1.65
C LYS A 137 -1.57 30.87 -2.58
N THR A 138 -0.55 30.22 -2.05
CA THR A 138 0.62 29.80 -2.82
C THR A 138 0.28 28.61 -3.73
N SER A 139 -0.44 27.62 -3.24
CA SER A 139 -0.85 26.46 -4.04
C SER A 139 -1.82 26.84 -5.16
N LEU A 140 -2.76 27.77 -4.93
CA LEU A 140 -3.66 28.27 -5.97
C LEU A 140 -2.93 28.88 -7.18
N ARG A 141 -1.70 29.35 -7.01
CA ARG A 141 -0.91 29.89 -8.14
C ARG A 141 -0.65 28.85 -9.23
N VAL A 142 -0.66 27.56 -8.90
CA VAL A 142 -0.48 26.51 -9.90
C VAL A 142 -1.60 26.55 -10.95
N ILE A 143 -2.81 26.89 -10.54
CA ILE A 143 -3.99 27.00 -11.41
C ILE A 143 -3.89 28.27 -12.26
N TYR A 144 -3.68 29.43 -11.64
CA TYR A 144 -3.58 30.72 -12.36
C TYR A 144 -2.41 30.78 -13.33
N GLN A 145 -1.30 30.12 -13.00
CA GLN A 145 -0.11 30.09 -13.85
C GLN A 145 -0.11 28.92 -14.84
N ARG A 146 -1.19 28.11 -14.88
CA ARG A 146 -1.38 26.94 -15.76
C ARG A 146 -0.19 25.97 -15.70
N ASN A 147 0.34 25.72 -14.50
CA ASN A 147 1.54 24.90 -14.29
C ASN A 147 1.20 23.39 -14.18
N ILE A 148 0.57 22.79 -15.20
CA ILE A 148 0.20 21.37 -15.24
C ILE A 148 1.44 20.46 -15.01
N ILE A 149 2.59 20.84 -15.58
CA ILE A 149 3.85 20.07 -15.41
C ILE A 149 4.27 19.97 -13.94
N MET A 150 3.94 20.98 -13.12
CA MET A 150 4.20 20.91 -11.68
C MET A 150 3.32 19.88 -10.99
N MET A 151 2.05 19.76 -11.39
CA MET A 151 1.16 18.72 -10.87
C MET A 151 1.67 17.32 -11.21
N LEU A 152 2.11 17.10 -12.46
CA LEU A 152 2.74 15.84 -12.87
C LEU A 152 4.04 15.57 -12.10
N TYR A 153 4.86 16.58 -11.86
CA TYR A 153 6.07 16.45 -11.05
C TYR A 153 5.78 16.02 -9.62
N LEU A 154 4.73 16.57 -9.01
CA LEU A 154 4.31 16.16 -7.68
C LEU A 154 3.85 14.70 -7.63
N LEU A 155 3.14 14.23 -8.65
CA LEU A 155 2.74 12.81 -8.75
C LEU A 155 3.93 11.85 -8.84
N ILE A 156 5.06 12.31 -9.40
CA ILE A 156 6.31 11.55 -9.44
C ILE A 156 7.07 11.62 -8.12
N ILE A 157 7.09 12.80 -7.48
CA ILE A 157 7.79 12.98 -6.18
C ILE A 157 7.09 12.22 -5.07
N ILE A 158 5.75 12.17 -5.05
CA ILE A 158 4.99 11.51 -3.98
C ILE A 158 5.45 10.06 -3.78
N PRO A 159 5.48 9.19 -4.80
CA PRO A 159 5.98 7.83 -4.62
C PRO A 159 7.45 7.77 -4.22
N MET A 160 8.28 8.72 -4.67
CA MET A 160 9.71 8.72 -4.38
C MET A 160 10.04 9.21 -2.97
N THR A 161 9.32 10.19 -2.45
CA THR A 161 9.46 10.61 -1.05
C THR A 161 8.90 9.56 -0.11
N HIS A 162 7.85 8.85 -0.52
CA HIS A 162 7.24 7.77 0.24
C HIS A 162 7.92 6.40 0.06
N ALA A 163 8.65 6.16 -1.02
CA ALA A 163 9.52 4.98 -1.15
C ALA A 163 10.74 5.04 -0.22
N LEU A 164 11.12 6.22 0.24
CA LEU A 164 12.18 6.42 1.23
C LEU A 164 11.63 6.59 2.66
N VAL A 165 10.32 6.83 2.81
CA VAL A 165 9.68 7.10 4.09
C VAL A 165 8.27 6.49 4.08
N ILE A 166 8.07 5.55 4.96
CA ILE A 166 6.89 4.73 5.15
C ILE A 166 5.64 5.60 5.36
N SER A 167 4.82 5.78 4.35
CA SER A 167 3.46 6.28 4.53
C SER A 167 2.43 5.31 3.96
N GLY A 168 1.98 4.38 4.79
CA GLY A 168 1.01 3.35 4.46
C GLY A 168 -0.38 3.82 4.02
N TYR A 169 -0.60 5.12 3.78
CA TYR A 169 -1.92 5.66 3.43
C TYR A 169 -2.09 6.13 1.98
N ILE A 170 -1.00 6.43 1.27
CA ILE A 170 -1.06 6.81 -0.16
C ILE A 170 -0.58 5.66 -1.06
N THR A 171 0.08 4.66 -0.52
CA THR A 171 0.63 3.49 -1.23
C THR A 171 -0.42 2.53 -1.81
N LYS A 172 -1.71 2.85 -1.72
CA LYS A 172 -2.77 2.01 -2.30
C LYS A 172 -2.98 2.15 -3.82
N PHE A 173 -2.17 2.95 -4.50
CA PHE A 173 -1.97 2.85 -5.95
C PHE A 173 -0.70 2.03 -6.25
N THR A 174 -0.61 0.86 -5.66
CA THR A 174 0.41 -0.11 -6.06
C THR A 174 -0.03 -0.76 -7.37
N VAL A 175 0.92 -0.94 -8.26
CA VAL A 175 0.73 -1.86 -9.40
C VAL A 175 0.38 -3.22 -8.79
N PRO A 176 -0.69 -3.89 -9.22
CA PRO A 176 -1.04 -5.21 -8.71
C PRO A 176 0.17 -6.15 -8.72
N GLN A 177 0.34 -6.95 -7.67
CA GLN A 177 1.56 -7.75 -7.47
C GLN A 177 1.83 -8.67 -8.65
N PHE A 178 0.79 -9.31 -9.20
CA PHE A 178 0.93 -10.19 -10.35
C PHE A 178 1.53 -9.50 -11.60
N ILE A 179 1.28 -8.17 -11.78
CA ILE A 179 1.90 -7.40 -12.87
C ILE A 179 3.39 -7.17 -12.58
N VAL A 180 3.72 -6.88 -11.32
CA VAL A 180 5.13 -6.72 -10.89
C VAL A 180 5.86 -8.03 -11.05
N ASP A 181 5.26 -9.14 -10.62
CA ASP A 181 5.83 -10.48 -10.73
C ASP A 181 6.04 -10.87 -12.19
N TYR A 182 5.07 -10.60 -13.07
CA TYR A 182 5.22 -10.80 -14.51
C TYR A 182 6.37 -9.97 -15.08
N ILE A 183 6.48 -8.68 -14.72
CA ILE A 183 7.58 -7.81 -15.14
C ILE A 183 8.92 -8.37 -14.63
N MET A 184 8.99 -8.79 -13.38
CA MET A 184 10.22 -9.27 -12.74
C MET A 184 10.65 -10.65 -13.24
N SER A 185 9.71 -11.50 -13.65
CA SER A 185 10.01 -12.81 -14.26
C SER A 185 10.68 -12.69 -15.64
N HIS A 186 10.52 -11.54 -16.32
CA HIS A 186 11.13 -11.28 -17.62
C HIS A 186 12.31 -10.30 -17.48
N THR A 187 13.54 -10.80 -17.52
CA THR A 187 14.77 -10.04 -17.28
C THR A 187 14.83 -8.67 -18.00
N TRP A 188 14.45 -8.62 -19.27
CA TRP A 188 14.47 -7.38 -20.06
C TRP A 188 13.40 -6.36 -19.61
N LEU A 189 12.20 -6.83 -19.21
CA LEU A 189 11.13 -5.98 -18.66
C LEU A 189 11.54 -5.45 -17.29
N ALA A 190 12.13 -6.29 -16.44
CA ALA A 190 12.64 -5.88 -15.14
C ALA A 190 13.71 -4.78 -15.26
N ILE A 191 14.66 -4.94 -16.19
CA ILE A 191 15.68 -3.92 -16.46
C ILE A 191 15.04 -2.60 -16.92
N LEU A 192 14.07 -2.66 -17.83
CA LEU A 192 13.35 -1.46 -18.31
C LEU A 192 12.56 -0.79 -17.19
N TYR A 193 11.84 -1.57 -16.38
CA TYR A 193 11.05 -1.07 -15.25
C TYR A 193 11.93 -0.39 -14.20
N VAL A 194 12.95 -1.07 -13.73
CA VAL A 194 13.90 -0.52 -12.74
C VAL A 194 14.65 0.68 -13.33
N GLY A 195 15.14 0.56 -14.56
CA GLY A 195 15.83 1.64 -15.27
C GLY A 195 14.95 2.89 -15.46
N PHE A 196 13.67 2.72 -15.75
CA PHE A 196 12.70 3.81 -15.85
C PHE A 196 12.55 4.56 -14.53
N TRP A 197 12.37 3.85 -13.41
CA TRP A 197 12.24 4.47 -12.09
C TRP A 197 13.53 5.15 -11.64
N ILE A 198 14.70 4.54 -11.89
CA ILE A 198 16.01 5.18 -11.63
C ILE A 198 16.16 6.45 -12.46
N PHE A 199 15.86 6.40 -13.76
CA PHE A 199 15.95 7.56 -14.66
C PHE A 199 15.03 8.70 -14.19
N ILE A 200 13.76 8.40 -13.88
CA ILE A 200 12.81 9.39 -13.36
C ILE A 200 13.31 9.97 -12.04
N GLY A 201 13.82 9.13 -11.15
CA GLY A 201 14.38 9.55 -9.87
C GLY A 201 15.54 10.52 -10.02
N LEU A 202 16.54 10.14 -10.77
CA LEU A 202 17.69 10.97 -11.06
C LEU A 202 17.27 12.29 -11.74
N ARG A 203 16.32 12.23 -12.67
CA ARG A 203 15.83 13.41 -13.38
C ARG A 203 15.03 14.35 -12.50
N SER A 204 14.17 13.80 -11.64
CA SER A 204 13.36 14.56 -10.70
C SER A 204 14.20 15.27 -9.64
N PHE A 205 15.32 14.67 -9.23
CA PHE A 205 16.22 15.25 -8.26
C PHE A 205 16.85 16.57 -8.72
N HIS A 206 17.02 16.80 -10.02
CA HIS A 206 17.44 18.10 -10.56
C HIS A 206 16.47 19.25 -10.23
N TRP A 207 15.22 18.94 -9.90
CA TRP A 207 14.20 19.92 -9.61
C TRP A 207 13.89 20.06 -8.11
N ILE A 208 14.74 19.50 -7.25
CA ILE A 208 14.51 19.43 -5.80
C ILE A 208 14.29 20.82 -5.17
N TYR A 209 14.96 21.85 -5.65
CA TYR A 209 14.78 23.23 -5.17
C TYR A 209 13.66 24.00 -5.88
N SER A 210 13.03 23.43 -6.89
CA SER A 210 12.00 24.12 -7.68
C SER A 210 10.78 24.51 -6.84
N LEU A 211 10.40 23.67 -5.87
CA LEU A 211 9.30 23.95 -4.96
C LEU A 211 9.59 25.15 -4.04
N HIS A 212 10.84 25.30 -3.58
CA HIS A 212 11.26 26.46 -2.81
C HIS A 212 11.20 27.76 -3.63
N TYR A 213 11.69 27.75 -4.87
CA TYR A 213 11.56 28.89 -5.77
C TYR A 213 10.11 29.23 -6.07
N PHE A 214 9.27 28.23 -6.31
CA PHE A 214 7.83 28.43 -6.53
C PHE A 214 7.14 28.99 -5.28
N CYS A 215 7.40 28.40 -4.10
CA CYS A 215 6.75 28.85 -2.86
C CYS A 215 7.18 30.24 -2.41
N LEU A 216 8.47 30.55 -2.51
CA LEU A 216 9.05 31.72 -1.87
C LEU A 216 9.29 32.90 -2.80
N GLU A 217 9.46 32.71 -4.11
CA GLU A 217 9.89 33.77 -5.04
C GLU A 217 8.87 34.16 -6.12
N ASN A 218 7.64 33.63 -6.01
CA ASN A 218 6.55 33.96 -6.95
C ASN A 218 6.89 33.78 -8.43
N CYS A 219 7.73 32.81 -8.77
CA CYS A 219 8.05 32.45 -10.15
C CYS A 219 7.17 31.27 -10.64
N ASN A 220 7.01 31.14 -11.95
CA ASN A 220 6.34 29.98 -12.52
C ASN A 220 7.25 28.74 -12.46
N PHE A 221 6.66 27.54 -12.62
CA PHE A 221 7.42 26.31 -12.47
C PHE A 221 8.53 26.11 -13.51
N LYS A 222 8.37 26.62 -14.74
CA LYS A 222 9.42 26.59 -15.77
C LYS A 222 10.65 27.37 -15.32
N GLN A 223 10.45 28.56 -14.74
CA GLN A 223 11.52 29.39 -14.17
C GLN A 223 12.12 28.73 -12.93
N ALA A 224 11.26 28.19 -12.05
CA ALA A 224 11.69 27.49 -10.83
C ALA A 224 12.60 26.31 -11.14
N ARG A 225 12.26 25.46 -12.12
CA ARG A 225 13.12 24.33 -12.57
C ARG A 225 14.46 24.80 -13.10
N LYS A 226 14.46 25.85 -13.96
CA LYS A 226 15.70 26.38 -14.52
C LYS A 226 16.62 26.94 -13.43
N ARG A 227 16.04 27.60 -12.42
CA ARG A 227 16.80 28.11 -11.26
C ARG A 227 17.27 26.98 -10.35
N SER A 228 16.44 25.98 -10.08
CA SER A 228 16.83 24.77 -9.33
C SER A 228 18.06 24.10 -9.94
N PHE A 229 18.01 23.87 -11.26
CA PHE A 229 19.13 23.29 -11.99
C PHE A 229 20.42 24.12 -11.88
N ARG A 230 20.30 25.46 -12.00
CA ARG A 230 21.47 26.37 -11.85
C ARG A 230 22.01 26.38 -10.43
N LEU A 231 21.13 26.43 -9.43
CA LEU A 231 21.54 26.45 -8.02
C LEU A 231 22.26 25.17 -7.61
N GLN A 232 21.76 24.02 -8.08
CA GLN A 232 22.38 22.73 -7.83
C GLN A 232 23.75 22.59 -8.54
N GLY A 233 23.83 23.02 -9.81
CA GLY A 233 25.08 23.05 -10.59
C GLY A 233 25.85 21.74 -10.53
N LYS A 234 27.16 21.83 -10.17
CA LYS A 234 28.07 20.68 -10.02
C LYS A 234 27.87 19.89 -8.71
N HIS A 235 26.92 20.29 -7.88
CA HIS A 235 26.75 19.71 -6.54
C HIS A 235 25.70 18.60 -6.48
N TYR A 236 25.17 18.17 -7.62
CA TYR A 236 24.09 17.17 -7.76
C TYR A 236 24.31 15.91 -6.91
N TRP A 237 25.42 15.22 -7.11
CA TRP A 237 25.72 13.97 -6.39
C TRP A 237 25.92 14.18 -4.88
N ARG A 238 26.53 15.29 -4.49
CA ARG A 238 26.69 15.63 -3.09
C ARG A 238 25.35 15.89 -2.42
N ASP A 239 24.47 16.62 -3.08
CA ASP A 239 23.13 16.91 -2.57
C ASP A 239 22.31 15.65 -2.45
N MET A 240 22.41 14.74 -3.43
CA MET A 240 21.76 13.45 -3.40
C MET A 240 22.23 12.60 -2.21
N ILE A 241 23.54 12.50 -1.99
CA ILE A 241 24.11 11.78 -0.85
C ILE A 241 23.63 12.39 0.49
N VAL A 242 23.59 13.72 0.59
CA VAL A 242 23.14 14.40 1.81
C VAL A 242 21.65 14.15 2.06
N VAL A 243 20.79 14.27 1.05
CA VAL A 243 19.36 14.08 1.19
C VAL A 243 19.02 12.62 1.47
N VAL A 244 19.62 11.68 0.74
CA VAL A 244 19.43 10.24 0.97
C VAL A 244 19.96 9.84 2.35
N GLY A 245 21.18 10.28 2.72
CA GLY A 245 21.75 10.01 4.04
C GLY A 245 20.92 10.59 5.19
N TRP A 246 20.35 11.77 5.01
CA TRP A 246 19.41 12.36 5.98
C TRP A 246 18.13 11.53 6.10
N SER A 247 17.52 11.12 4.98
CA SER A 247 16.32 10.29 4.99
C SER A 247 16.57 8.94 5.64
N LEU A 248 17.69 8.27 5.30
CA LEU A 248 18.10 7.01 5.92
C LEU A 248 18.34 7.17 7.44
N ALA A 249 18.92 8.29 7.87
CA ALA A 249 19.09 8.56 9.31
C ALA A 249 17.75 8.73 10.02
N CYS A 250 16.78 9.43 9.42
CA CYS A 250 15.43 9.57 9.97
C CYS A 250 14.72 8.21 10.07
N ILE A 251 14.79 7.40 9.01
CA ILE A 251 14.27 6.03 8.98
C ILE A 251 14.95 5.17 10.05
N GLY A 252 16.28 5.23 10.14
CA GLY A 252 17.06 4.48 11.15
C GLY A 252 16.67 4.84 12.59
N ILE A 253 16.38 6.12 12.86
CA ILE A 253 15.87 6.55 14.18
C ILE A 253 14.48 5.96 14.43
N TYR A 254 13.60 5.99 13.45
CA TYR A 254 12.25 5.44 13.57
C TYR A 254 12.28 3.93 13.87
N TYR A 255 12.99 3.14 13.05
CA TYR A 255 13.14 1.71 13.30
C TYR A 255 13.88 1.41 14.59
N GLY A 256 14.87 2.24 14.97
CA GLY A 256 15.54 2.12 16.25
C GLY A 256 14.57 2.28 17.43
N ILE A 257 13.59 3.19 17.34
CA ILE A 257 12.53 3.34 18.35
C ILE A 257 11.63 2.10 18.37
N ILE A 258 11.22 1.59 17.22
CA ILE A 258 10.39 0.39 17.13
C ILE A 258 11.12 -0.82 17.70
N LEU A 259 12.36 -1.08 17.28
CA LEU A 259 13.17 -2.21 17.79
C LEU A 259 13.41 -2.12 19.30
N PHE A 260 13.67 -0.90 19.81
CA PHE A 260 13.79 -0.69 21.24
C PHE A 260 12.48 -0.96 21.98
N GLY A 261 11.35 -0.50 21.45
CA GLY A 261 10.02 -0.77 22.00
C GLY A 261 9.69 -2.26 22.00
N SER A 262 9.96 -2.96 20.88
CA SER A 262 9.78 -4.41 20.77
C SER A 262 10.66 -5.19 21.74
N TRP A 263 11.93 -4.79 21.88
CA TRP A 263 12.83 -5.36 22.90
C TRP A 263 12.30 -5.14 24.32
N LEU A 264 11.77 -3.95 24.61
CA LEU A 264 11.18 -3.65 25.92
C LEU A 264 9.94 -4.52 26.19
N VAL A 265 9.06 -4.69 25.20
CA VAL A 265 7.89 -5.59 25.26
C VAL A 265 8.34 -7.02 25.58
N SER A 266 9.34 -7.53 24.87
CA SER A 266 9.90 -8.88 25.10
C SER A 266 10.44 -9.04 26.53
N LYS A 267 11.15 -8.03 27.06
CA LYS A 267 11.66 -8.07 28.45
C LYS A 267 10.56 -8.02 29.49
N VAL A 268 9.51 -7.23 29.25
CA VAL A 268 8.33 -7.16 30.15
C VAL A 268 7.58 -8.50 30.13
N ASN A 269 7.39 -9.13 28.98
CA ASN A 269 6.77 -10.46 28.88
C ASN A 269 7.54 -11.55 29.63
N LEU A 270 8.88 -11.49 29.61
CA LEU A 270 9.72 -12.43 30.34
C LEU A 270 9.71 -12.22 31.87
N ALA A 271 9.49 -10.98 32.29
CA ALA A 271 9.60 -10.59 33.70
C ALA A 271 8.26 -10.66 34.45
N LEU A 272 7.14 -10.59 33.78
CA LEU A 272 5.82 -10.53 34.39
C LEU A 272 4.95 -11.75 33.98
N PRO A 273 4.10 -12.28 34.87
CA PRO A 273 3.19 -13.36 34.53
C PRO A 273 2.26 -12.98 33.38
N THR A 274 2.14 -13.83 32.37
CA THR A 274 1.43 -13.56 31.10
C THR A 274 -0.08 -13.36 31.23
N HIS A 275 -0.67 -13.67 32.39
CA HIS A 275 -2.12 -13.60 32.64
C HIS A 275 -2.54 -12.52 33.64
N ASP A 276 -1.61 -11.69 34.11
CA ASP A 276 -1.92 -10.65 35.07
C ASP A 276 -2.38 -9.34 34.40
N LEU A 277 -3.34 -8.66 35.03
CA LEU A 277 -3.86 -7.36 34.59
C LEU A 277 -2.73 -6.31 34.48
N PHE A 278 -1.78 -6.33 35.43
CA PHE A 278 -0.67 -5.38 35.47
C PHE A 278 0.26 -5.54 34.26
N SER A 279 0.61 -6.79 33.89
CA SER A 279 1.43 -7.07 32.70
C SER A 279 0.75 -6.57 31.42
N SER A 280 -0.55 -6.83 31.26
CA SER A 280 -1.32 -6.39 30.10
C SER A 280 -1.41 -4.88 29.99
N LEU A 281 -1.58 -4.17 31.11
CA LEU A 281 -1.62 -2.71 31.12
C LEU A 281 -0.26 -2.09 30.81
N THR A 282 0.82 -2.70 31.31
CA THR A 282 2.19 -2.25 31.01
C THR A 282 2.48 -2.40 29.51
N LEU A 283 2.15 -3.55 28.95
CA LEU A 283 2.35 -3.83 27.53
C LEU A 283 1.47 -2.91 26.64
N SER A 284 0.20 -2.71 27.03
CA SER A 284 -0.68 -1.75 26.35
C SER A 284 -0.16 -0.32 26.40
N GLY A 285 0.46 0.09 27.52
CA GLY A 285 1.10 1.40 27.65
C GLY A 285 2.31 1.56 26.72
N ILE A 286 3.15 0.53 26.61
CA ILE A 286 4.31 0.53 25.68
C ILE A 286 3.81 0.59 24.24
N SER A 287 2.81 -0.22 23.88
CA SER A 287 2.17 -0.21 22.57
C SER A 287 1.64 1.18 22.22
N LEU A 288 0.85 1.80 23.10
CA LEU A 288 0.36 3.16 22.91
C LEU A 288 1.49 4.18 22.69
N LEU A 289 2.59 4.04 23.42
CA LEU A 289 3.75 4.91 23.23
C LEU A 289 4.38 4.71 21.84
N MET A 290 4.49 3.48 21.37
CA MET A 290 5.00 3.17 20.03
C MET A 290 4.08 3.72 18.95
N ASP A 291 2.76 3.59 19.08
CA ASP A 291 1.77 4.17 18.16
C ASP A 291 1.87 5.70 18.12
N VAL A 292 2.02 6.34 19.27
CA VAL A 292 2.22 7.80 19.34
C VAL A 292 3.54 8.20 18.66
N CYS A 293 4.62 7.46 18.87
CA CYS A 293 5.90 7.70 18.19
C CYS A 293 5.76 7.52 16.66
N GLY A 294 5.06 6.48 16.22
CA GLY A 294 4.74 6.24 14.81
C GLY A 294 3.92 7.38 14.19
N ALA A 295 2.85 7.81 14.88
CA ALA A 295 2.02 8.93 14.44
C ALA A 295 2.81 10.25 14.36
N LEU A 296 3.68 10.52 15.33
CA LEU A 296 4.58 11.68 15.31
C LEU A 296 5.58 11.59 14.15
N PHE A 297 6.18 10.44 13.95
CA PHE A 297 7.09 10.23 12.82
C PHE A 297 6.36 10.46 11.50
N PHE A 298 5.16 9.90 11.34
CA PHE A 298 4.31 10.10 10.17
C PHE A 298 3.94 11.57 9.92
N CYS A 299 3.80 12.38 10.98
CA CYS A 299 3.56 13.82 10.85
C CYS A 299 4.82 14.60 10.49
N PHE A 300 6.01 14.12 10.87
CA PHE A 300 7.24 14.87 10.69
C PHE A 300 8.12 14.38 9.53
N ASP A 301 7.81 13.27 8.87
CA ASP A 301 8.60 12.71 7.77
C ASP A 301 8.80 13.72 6.63
N LEU A 302 7.73 14.24 6.06
CA LEU A 302 7.76 15.22 4.99
C LEU A 302 8.36 16.57 5.46
N PRO A 303 7.99 17.15 6.62
CA PRO A 303 8.67 18.28 7.22
C PRO A 303 10.18 18.09 7.39
N LEU A 304 10.66 16.94 7.85
CA LEU A 304 12.08 16.65 8.02
C LEU A 304 12.81 16.57 6.68
N PHE A 305 12.19 15.96 5.67
CA PHE A 305 12.72 15.95 4.30
C PHE A 305 12.87 17.39 3.77
N PHE A 306 11.82 18.21 3.82
CA PHE A 306 11.88 19.61 3.37
C PHE A 306 12.76 20.48 4.23
N LEU A 307 13.00 20.14 5.50
CA LEU A 307 13.97 20.84 6.34
C LEU A 307 15.39 20.65 5.76
N CYS A 308 15.78 19.42 5.44
CA CYS A 308 17.08 19.14 4.80
C CYS A 308 17.22 19.91 3.49
N VAL A 309 16.23 19.81 2.61
CA VAL A 309 16.24 20.51 1.31
C VAL A 309 16.27 22.04 1.47
N SER A 310 15.55 22.59 2.45
CA SER A 310 15.55 24.03 2.76
C SER A 310 16.93 24.51 3.24
N LEU A 311 17.62 23.71 4.08
CA LEU A 311 18.95 24.02 4.55
C LEU A 311 19.96 24.10 3.39
N LEU A 312 19.90 23.14 2.47
CA LEU A 312 20.72 23.13 1.26
C LEU A 312 20.39 24.33 0.36
N PHE A 313 19.10 24.63 0.17
CA PHE A 313 18.64 25.77 -0.61
C PHE A 313 19.17 27.09 -0.08
N TYR A 314 19.05 27.37 1.22
CA TYR A 314 19.56 28.61 1.82
C TYR A 314 21.09 28.66 1.80
N TYR A 315 21.76 27.52 2.02
CA TYR A 315 23.21 27.45 1.93
C TYR A 315 23.72 27.85 0.55
N TYR A 316 23.13 27.29 -0.52
CA TYR A 316 23.57 27.62 -1.88
C TYR A 316 23.22 29.02 -2.30
N LYS A 317 22.04 29.54 -1.92
CA LYS A 317 21.69 30.94 -2.20
C LYS A 317 22.66 31.91 -1.54
N ALA A 318 23.02 31.66 -0.30
CA ALA A 318 24.02 32.47 0.39
C ALA A 318 25.41 32.37 -0.27
N ALA A 319 25.82 31.15 -0.67
CA ALA A 319 27.12 30.90 -1.32
C ALA A 319 27.20 31.52 -2.73
N SER A 320 26.09 31.58 -3.47
CA SER A 320 26.01 32.18 -4.81
C SER A 320 25.80 33.71 -4.78
N GLY A 321 25.63 34.31 -3.61
CA GLY A 321 25.30 35.73 -3.48
C GLY A 321 23.87 36.09 -3.91
N GLU A 322 23.00 35.08 -4.16
CA GLU A 322 21.61 35.29 -4.48
C GLU A 322 20.84 35.79 -3.25
N LYS A 323 19.95 36.78 -3.46
CA LYS A 323 19.12 37.34 -2.39
C LYS A 323 18.15 36.26 -1.86
N ILE A 324 18.24 35.97 -0.57
CA ILE A 324 17.29 35.10 0.11
C ILE A 324 15.97 35.85 0.28
N PRO A 325 14.78 35.21 0.01
CA PRO A 325 13.48 35.88 0.17
C PRO A 325 13.30 36.51 1.56
N GLY A 326 12.64 37.67 1.62
CA GLY A 326 12.39 38.38 2.87
C GLY A 326 11.34 37.73 3.75
N GLN A 327 11.00 38.39 4.87
CA GLN A 327 9.90 37.99 5.73
C GLN A 327 8.56 38.03 5.00
N PHE A 328 7.59 37.23 5.41
CA PHE A 328 6.23 37.31 4.92
C PHE A 328 5.60 38.62 5.35
N LYS A 329 5.03 39.36 4.39
CA LYS A 329 4.28 40.59 4.67
C LYS A 329 2.85 40.25 5.11
N ASN A 330 2.25 41.05 5.98
CA ASN A 330 0.84 40.97 6.41
C ASN A 330 0.45 39.75 7.26
N LEU A 331 1.38 39.18 8.06
CA LEU A 331 1.00 38.20 9.07
C LEU A 331 0.20 38.81 10.24
N ASP A 332 0.33 40.12 10.45
CA ASP A 332 -0.31 40.85 11.56
C ASP A 332 -1.85 40.76 11.57
N ASN A 333 -2.48 40.72 10.39
CA ASN A 333 -3.94 40.56 10.30
C ASN A 333 -4.42 39.18 10.73
N ALA A 334 -3.64 38.12 10.49
CA ALA A 334 -3.95 36.80 10.97
C ALA A 334 -3.66 36.67 12.49
N TYR A 335 -2.70 37.42 13.00
CA TYR A 335 -2.41 37.51 14.44
C TYR A 335 -3.54 38.20 15.22
N ARG A 336 -4.23 39.16 14.62
CA ARG A 336 -5.42 39.83 15.21
C ARG A 336 -6.58 38.84 15.38
N LEU A 337 -6.81 37.93 14.41
CA LEU A 337 -7.87 36.92 14.49
C LEU A 337 -7.64 35.91 15.63
N THR A 338 -6.37 35.60 15.98
CA THR A 338 -6.05 34.72 17.11
C THR A 338 -6.16 35.42 18.47
N LYS A 339 -6.25 36.77 18.51
CA LYS A 339 -6.41 37.56 19.73
C LYS A 339 -7.85 37.81 20.15
N THR A 340 -8.83 37.40 19.32
CA THR A 340 -10.26 37.65 19.56
C THR A 340 -11.07 36.34 19.53
N GLY A 341 -12.16 36.30 20.28
CA GLY A 341 -13.14 35.23 20.27
C GLY A 341 -12.66 33.86 20.80
N TRP A 342 -13.24 32.79 20.25
CA TRP A 342 -12.98 31.41 20.65
C TRP A 342 -11.55 30.94 20.36
N ALA A 343 -10.92 31.48 19.32
CA ALA A 343 -9.53 31.16 18.98
C ALA A 343 -8.54 31.61 20.07
N LYS A 344 -8.80 32.74 20.74
CA LYS A 344 -8.03 33.20 21.90
C LYS A 344 -8.17 32.22 23.07
N LYS A 345 -9.40 31.75 23.35
CA LYS A 345 -9.65 30.77 24.41
C LYS A 345 -8.95 29.46 24.11
N LEU A 346 -9.04 28.93 22.88
CA LEU A 346 -8.33 27.72 22.45
C LEU A 346 -6.81 27.85 22.64
N TYR A 347 -6.23 28.99 22.25
CA TYR A 347 -4.80 29.25 22.43
C TYR A 347 -4.41 29.36 23.93
N GLN A 348 -5.22 30.03 24.73
CA GLN A 348 -5.01 30.13 26.17
C GLN A 348 -5.07 28.77 26.87
N TYR A 349 -6.00 27.90 26.48
CA TYR A 349 -6.21 26.60 27.09
C TYR A 349 -5.48 25.45 26.36
N ARG A 350 -4.65 25.74 25.33
CA ARG A 350 -3.98 24.72 24.52
C ARG A 350 -3.26 23.63 25.31
N LYS A 351 -2.54 24.00 26.39
CA LYS A 351 -1.86 23.03 27.24
C LYS A 351 -2.85 22.10 27.97
N ARG A 352 -3.97 22.66 28.45
CA ARG A 352 -5.04 21.89 29.09
C ARG A 352 -5.75 20.98 28.08
N ILE A 353 -6.05 21.49 26.90
CA ILE A 353 -6.67 20.70 25.82
C ILE A 353 -5.77 19.52 25.44
N ILE A 354 -4.47 19.76 25.25
CA ILE A 354 -3.51 18.69 24.96
C ILE A 354 -3.48 17.67 26.11
N ALA A 355 -3.39 18.12 27.37
CA ALA A 355 -3.38 17.24 28.52
C ALA A 355 -4.67 16.40 28.62
N ILE A 356 -5.84 17.02 28.42
CA ILE A 356 -7.13 16.31 28.42
C ILE A 356 -7.19 15.31 27.25
N SER A 357 -6.73 15.68 26.04
CA SER A 357 -6.70 14.77 24.90
C SER A 357 -5.80 13.56 25.17
N ILE A 358 -4.65 13.75 25.79
CA ILE A 358 -3.76 12.64 26.18
C ILE A 358 -4.46 11.73 27.20
N VAL A 359 -5.10 12.29 28.23
CA VAL A 359 -5.83 11.51 29.25
C VAL A 359 -6.98 10.72 28.62
N VAL A 360 -7.71 11.33 27.67
CA VAL A 360 -8.82 10.66 26.93
C VAL A 360 -8.28 9.51 26.08
N VAL A 361 -7.18 9.70 25.34
CA VAL A 361 -6.56 8.65 24.53
C VAL A 361 -6.07 7.50 25.41
N ILE A 362 -5.40 7.80 26.53
CA ILE A 362 -4.96 6.78 27.50
C ILE A 362 -6.17 6.05 28.08
N GLY A 363 -7.24 6.78 28.44
CA GLY A 363 -8.47 6.18 28.98
C GLY A 363 -9.18 5.26 27.99
N ILE A 364 -9.25 5.66 26.71
CA ILE A 364 -9.82 4.82 25.63
C ILE A 364 -8.96 3.56 25.43
N ASN A 365 -7.63 3.69 25.38
CA ASN A 365 -6.73 2.55 25.25
C ASN A 365 -6.87 1.58 26.43
N PHE A 366 -6.94 2.11 27.65
CA PHE A 366 -7.18 1.33 28.85
C PHE A 366 -8.52 0.57 28.82
N ALA A 367 -9.60 1.28 28.44
CA ALA A 367 -10.92 0.68 28.33
C ALA A 367 -10.98 -0.41 27.25
N TYR A 368 -10.29 -0.20 26.13
CA TYR A 368 -10.15 -1.17 25.05
C TYR A 368 -9.42 -2.44 25.55
N THR A 369 -8.25 -2.29 26.18
CA THR A 369 -7.47 -3.42 26.73
C THR A 369 -8.25 -4.21 27.79
N PHE A 370 -9.02 -3.50 28.63
CA PHE A 370 -9.86 -4.13 29.64
C PHE A 370 -11.05 -4.89 29.05
N ALA A 371 -11.67 -4.36 27.99
CA ALA A 371 -12.75 -5.02 27.27
C ALA A 371 -12.25 -6.26 26.51
N ASP A 372 -11.08 -6.17 25.88
CA ASP A 372 -10.44 -7.26 25.17
C ASP A 372 -10.13 -8.44 26.10
N LYS A 373 -9.54 -8.19 27.28
CA LYS A 373 -9.30 -9.24 28.31
C LYS A 373 -10.54 -9.94 28.83
N ARG A 374 -11.72 -9.28 28.80
CA ARG A 374 -12.98 -9.91 29.21
C ARG A 374 -13.65 -10.70 28.08
N GLY A 375 -12.99 -10.85 26.93
CA GLY A 375 -13.58 -11.52 25.76
C GLY A 375 -14.79 -10.76 25.17
N VAL A 376 -14.96 -9.48 25.53
CA VAL A 376 -16.06 -8.62 25.02
C VAL A 376 -15.75 -8.17 23.58
N LEU A 377 -14.46 -8.11 23.22
CA LEU A 377 -13.98 -7.84 21.88
C LEU A 377 -13.23 -9.09 21.41
N HIS A 378 -13.96 -10.06 20.90
CA HIS A 378 -13.36 -11.11 20.09
C HIS A 378 -12.92 -10.46 18.78
N MET A 379 -11.66 -10.06 18.72
CA MET A 379 -10.98 -9.93 17.42
C MET A 379 -10.55 -11.35 17.04
N GLY A 380 -11.54 -12.09 16.53
CA GLY A 380 -11.49 -13.51 16.36
C GLY A 380 -10.53 -13.92 15.25
N LEU A 381 -9.75 -14.87 15.58
CA LEU A 381 -9.50 -16.02 14.72
C LEU A 381 -10.43 -17.13 15.23
N ASP A 382 -11.76 -16.88 15.19
CA ASP A 382 -12.74 -17.90 15.61
C ASP A 382 -12.81 -19.05 14.58
N ASN A 383 -12.30 -18.84 13.35
CA ASN A 383 -12.08 -19.87 12.36
C ASN A 383 -10.61 -19.91 11.94
N PRO A 384 -9.94 -21.06 11.95
CA PRO A 384 -8.59 -21.19 11.42
C PRO A 384 -8.62 -20.84 9.92
N VAL A 385 -7.64 -20.04 9.47
CA VAL A 385 -7.50 -19.70 8.05
C VAL A 385 -7.07 -20.95 7.29
N GLU A 386 -7.84 -21.33 6.29
CA GLU A 386 -7.55 -22.51 5.47
C GLU A 386 -6.51 -22.20 4.40
N VAL A 387 -5.72 -23.20 4.02
CA VAL A 387 -4.65 -23.07 3.02
C VAL A 387 -5.02 -23.81 1.75
N THR A 388 -5.08 -23.09 0.64
CA THR A 388 -5.26 -23.61 -0.71
C THR A 388 -3.92 -23.63 -1.46
N ALA A 389 -3.52 -24.80 -1.93
CA ALA A 389 -2.36 -24.98 -2.78
C ALA A 389 -2.70 -24.55 -4.23
N HIS A 390 -2.12 -23.43 -4.69
CA HIS A 390 -2.37 -22.83 -6.00
C HIS A 390 -1.86 -23.71 -7.13
N ARG A 391 -2.75 -24.15 -8.02
CA ARG A 391 -2.46 -25.11 -9.11
C ARG A 391 -1.84 -26.43 -8.60
N GLY A 392 -2.24 -26.86 -7.38
CA GLY A 392 -1.52 -27.85 -6.60
C GLY A 392 -0.31 -27.26 -5.87
N TYR A 393 0.65 -28.08 -5.44
CA TYR A 393 1.90 -27.60 -4.82
C TYR A 393 2.88 -27.12 -5.90
N SER A 394 2.59 -25.96 -6.49
CA SER A 394 3.28 -25.46 -7.70
C SER A 394 4.69 -24.94 -7.43
N ALA A 395 5.07 -24.65 -6.18
CA ALA A 395 6.46 -24.32 -5.85
C ALA A 395 7.42 -25.50 -6.04
N GLU A 396 6.97 -26.75 -5.88
CA GLU A 396 7.82 -27.96 -5.94
C GLU A 396 7.51 -28.88 -7.12
N TYR A 397 6.35 -28.73 -7.75
CA TYR A 397 5.86 -29.58 -8.84
C TYR A 397 5.36 -28.72 -10.01
N PRO A 398 5.38 -29.24 -11.26
CA PRO A 398 4.78 -28.53 -12.39
C PRO A 398 3.29 -28.28 -12.11
N GLU A 399 2.87 -27.01 -12.28
CA GLU A 399 1.51 -26.53 -12.00
C GLU A 399 0.44 -27.35 -12.73
N ASN A 400 -0.75 -27.49 -12.14
CA ASN A 400 -1.91 -28.12 -12.77
C ASN A 400 -1.66 -29.56 -13.23
N THR A 401 -0.89 -30.32 -12.47
CA THR A 401 -0.54 -31.73 -12.79
C THR A 401 -0.85 -32.68 -11.64
N ILE A 402 -1.01 -33.97 -11.96
CA ILE A 402 -1.24 -35.00 -10.93
C ILE A 402 -0.15 -35.01 -9.85
N PRO A 403 1.16 -34.90 -10.16
CA PRO A 403 2.18 -34.76 -9.13
C PRO A 403 1.96 -33.56 -8.20
N ALA A 404 1.55 -32.37 -8.71
CA ALA A 404 1.30 -31.19 -7.91
C ALA A 404 0.13 -31.39 -6.92
N PHE A 405 -0.97 -32.01 -7.35
CA PHE A 405 -2.09 -32.34 -6.48
C PHE A 405 -1.73 -33.39 -5.42
N LYS A 406 -0.96 -34.40 -5.79
CA LYS A 406 -0.42 -35.39 -4.82
C LYS A 406 0.51 -34.73 -3.82
N GLY A 407 1.33 -33.76 -4.25
CA GLY A 407 2.17 -32.95 -3.38
C GLY A 407 1.34 -32.15 -2.38
N ALA A 408 0.28 -31.46 -2.83
CA ALA A 408 -0.63 -30.72 -1.97
C ALA A 408 -1.30 -31.62 -0.90
N ILE A 409 -1.74 -32.82 -1.29
CA ILE A 409 -2.30 -33.83 -0.36
C ILE A 409 -1.23 -34.25 0.66
N GLN A 410 0.00 -34.50 0.22
CA GLN A 410 1.09 -35.00 1.07
C GLN A 410 1.49 -34.01 2.15
N VAL A 411 1.51 -32.70 1.82
CA VAL A 411 1.83 -31.63 2.78
C VAL A 411 0.63 -31.20 3.63
N GLY A 412 -0.54 -31.83 3.42
CA GLY A 412 -1.75 -31.59 4.20
C GLY A 412 -2.37 -30.22 3.95
N ALA A 413 -2.32 -29.70 2.73
CA ALA A 413 -3.10 -28.52 2.35
C ALA A 413 -4.61 -28.78 2.53
N ASP A 414 -5.38 -27.76 2.91
CA ASP A 414 -6.82 -27.94 3.14
C ASP A 414 -7.58 -28.03 1.82
N TRP A 415 -7.09 -27.28 0.82
CA TRP A 415 -7.62 -27.23 -0.54
C TRP A 415 -6.48 -27.30 -1.57
N ALA A 416 -6.81 -27.74 -2.77
CA ALA A 416 -5.98 -27.52 -3.95
C ALA A 416 -6.81 -26.74 -4.99
N GLU A 417 -6.21 -25.72 -5.54
CA GLU A 417 -6.81 -24.95 -6.63
C GLU A 417 -6.31 -25.54 -7.96
N LEU A 418 -7.14 -25.44 -9.01
CA LEU A 418 -6.85 -25.85 -10.37
C LEU A 418 -7.65 -25.05 -11.39
N ASP A 419 -7.08 -24.93 -12.59
CA ASP A 419 -7.70 -24.22 -13.73
C ASP A 419 -8.25 -25.21 -14.75
N VAL A 420 -9.49 -25.02 -15.20
CA VAL A 420 -10.10 -25.90 -16.20
C VAL A 420 -10.47 -25.15 -17.47
N GLN A 421 -10.20 -25.79 -18.61
CA GLN A 421 -10.54 -25.32 -19.95
C GLN A 421 -11.11 -26.47 -20.79
N GLN A 422 -11.79 -26.15 -21.90
CA GLN A 422 -12.38 -27.16 -22.79
C GLN A 422 -11.65 -27.20 -24.13
N THR A 423 -11.31 -28.42 -24.57
CA THR A 423 -10.74 -28.67 -25.91
C THR A 423 -11.78 -28.58 -27.01
N ALA A 424 -11.35 -28.55 -28.28
CA ALA A 424 -12.23 -28.48 -29.45
C ALA A 424 -13.27 -29.61 -29.52
N ASP A 425 -12.94 -30.80 -29.05
CA ASP A 425 -13.83 -31.97 -28.97
C ASP A 425 -14.66 -32.01 -27.68
N GLY A 426 -14.54 -31.01 -26.82
CA GLY A 426 -15.35 -30.84 -25.61
C GLY A 426 -14.80 -31.53 -24.36
N LYS A 427 -13.55 -32.00 -24.34
CA LYS A 427 -12.93 -32.56 -23.15
C LYS A 427 -12.52 -31.48 -22.18
N VAL A 428 -12.84 -31.65 -20.89
CA VAL A 428 -12.40 -30.73 -19.82
C VAL A 428 -11.01 -31.15 -19.34
N ILE A 429 -10.03 -30.30 -19.55
CA ILE A 429 -8.63 -30.49 -19.16
C ILE A 429 -8.22 -29.50 -18.08
N VAL A 430 -7.12 -29.81 -17.37
CA VAL A 430 -6.58 -28.93 -16.33
C VAL A 430 -5.36 -28.20 -16.86
N MET A 431 -5.52 -26.90 -17.14
CA MET A 431 -4.52 -26.05 -17.75
C MET A 431 -4.80 -24.57 -17.45
N HIS A 432 -3.76 -23.82 -17.04
CA HIS A 432 -3.92 -22.39 -16.73
C HIS A 432 -3.96 -21.50 -17.98
N ASP A 433 -2.93 -21.59 -18.83
CA ASP A 433 -2.81 -20.72 -20.01
C ASP A 433 -3.79 -21.16 -21.10
N SER A 434 -4.35 -20.23 -21.84
CA SER A 434 -5.13 -20.53 -23.04
C SER A 434 -4.24 -21.17 -24.11
N SER A 435 -2.96 -20.77 -24.18
CA SER A 435 -1.97 -21.34 -25.09
C SER A 435 -1.16 -22.47 -24.45
N LEU A 436 -1.00 -23.57 -25.14
CA LEU A 436 -0.21 -24.73 -24.71
C LEU A 436 1.30 -24.50 -24.80
N LYS A 437 1.75 -23.35 -25.36
CA LYS A 437 3.15 -23.11 -25.72
C LYS A 437 4.11 -23.11 -24.54
N ARG A 438 3.75 -22.50 -23.43
CA ARG A 438 4.64 -22.31 -22.27
C ARG A 438 5.00 -23.65 -21.61
N THR A 439 4.02 -24.52 -21.44
CA THR A 439 4.20 -25.75 -20.68
C THR A 439 4.49 -26.98 -21.53
N THR A 440 4.03 -26.99 -22.79
CA THR A 440 4.19 -28.15 -23.69
C THR A 440 5.02 -27.88 -24.94
N GLY A 441 5.29 -26.61 -25.26
CA GLY A 441 5.97 -26.20 -26.50
C GLY A 441 5.06 -26.15 -27.74
N LEU A 442 3.81 -26.61 -27.67
CA LEU A 442 2.86 -26.58 -28.78
C LEU A 442 2.25 -25.17 -28.94
N ASP A 443 2.50 -24.51 -30.05
CA ASP A 443 2.01 -23.16 -30.35
C ASP A 443 0.56 -23.20 -30.90
N LYS A 444 -0.37 -23.63 -30.04
CA LYS A 444 -1.82 -23.66 -30.29
C LYS A 444 -2.58 -23.32 -29.01
N GLU A 445 -3.80 -22.79 -29.19
CA GLU A 445 -4.73 -22.57 -28.07
C GLU A 445 -5.48 -23.87 -27.72
N VAL A 446 -5.88 -24.01 -26.44
CA VAL A 446 -6.60 -25.21 -25.94
C VAL A 446 -7.86 -25.50 -26.76
N TRP A 447 -8.65 -24.48 -27.08
CA TRP A 447 -9.90 -24.63 -27.86
C TRP A 447 -9.68 -25.02 -29.33
N GLN A 448 -8.43 -24.98 -29.84
CA GLN A 448 -8.08 -25.33 -31.23
C GLN A 448 -7.65 -26.79 -31.41
N VAL A 449 -7.50 -27.54 -30.32
CA VAL A 449 -6.98 -28.90 -30.34
C VAL A 449 -7.96 -29.90 -29.72
N THR A 450 -7.91 -31.14 -30.18
CA THR A 450 -8.64 -32.26 -29.56
C THR A 450 -7.81 -32.89 -28.43
N TRP A 451 -8.49 -33.59 -27.52
CA TRP A 451 -7.83 -34.34 -26.44
C TRP A 451 -6.80 -35.33 -26.98
N ASP A 452 -7.12 -36.07 -28.07
CA ASP A 452 -6.21 -37.04 -28.64
C ASP A 452 -4.92 -36.41 -29.21
N GLU A 453 -4.94 -35.15 -29.64
CA GLU A 453 -3.73 -34.44 -30.09
C GLU A 453 -2.79 -34.03 -28.95
N ILE A 454 -3.29 -33.87 -27.73
CA ILE A 454 -2.52 -33.27 -26.63
C ILE A 454 -2.25 -34.17 -25.43
N LYS A 455 -2.98 -35.28 -25.29
CA LYS A 455 -2.89 -36.20 -24.12
C LYS A 455 -1.50 -36.74 -23.83
N ASP A 456 -0.66 -36.88 -24.86
CA ASP A 456 0.70 -37.41 -24.75
C ASP A 456 1.80 -36.32 -24.73
N LEU A 457 1.43 -35.04 -24.74
CA LEU A 457 2.40 -33.96 -24.67
C LEU A 457 3.11 -33.90 -23.31
N ASP A 458 4.40 -33.61 -23.33
CA ASP A 458 5.17 -33.33 -22.12
C ASP A 458 4.74 -32.00 -21.51
N ASN A 459 4.15 -32.03 -20.32
CA ASN A 459 3.69 -30.87 -19.57
C ASN A 459 4.51 -30.66 -18.28
N GLY A 460 5.69 -31.28 -18.18
CA GLY A 460 6.49 -31.19 -16.95
C GLY A 460 7.93 -30.74 -17.14
N SER A 461 8.55 -30.99 -18.29
CA SER A 461 9.96 -30.65 -18.54
C SER A 461 10.28 -29.16 -18.49
N TRP A 462 9.31 -28.29 -18.74
CA TRP A 462 9.45 -26.84 -18.62
C TRP A 462 9.78 -26.42 -17.18
N PHE A 463 9.25 -27.15 -16.19
CA PHE A 463 9.52 -26.93 -14.78
C PHE A 463 10.86 -27.56 -14.37
N ASN A 464 11.01 -28.87 -14.64
CA ASN A 464 12.25 -29.59 -14.40
C ASN A 464 12.26 -30.88 -15.23
N LYS A 465 13.43 -31.26 -15.79
CA LYS A 465 13.60 -32.47 -16.63
C LYS A 465 13.17 -33.77 -15.94
N LYS A 466 13.21 -33.84 -14.60
CA LYS A 466 12.72 -35.00 -13.86
C LYS A 466 11.24 -35.30 -14.07
N PHE A 467 10.47 -34.30 -14.56
CA PHE A 467 9.02 -34.40 -14.81
C PHE A 467 8.66 -34.62 -16.29
N GLN A 468 9.58 -34.99 -17.15
CA GLN A 468 9.34 -35.17 -18.60
C GLN A 468 8.23 -36.16 -18.96
N THR A 469 7.82 -37.05 -18.02
CA THR A 469 6.73 -38.00 -18.23
C THR A 469 5.38 -37.48 -17.79
N VAL A 470 5.33 -36.25 -17.22
CA VAL A 470 4.10 -35.66 -16.72
C VAL A 470 3.28 -35.13 -17.92
N ARG A 471 1.99 -35.38 -17.91
CA ARG A 471 1.04 -35.04 -18.96
C ARG A 471 0.01 -34.04 -18.45
N ILE A 472 -0.71 -33.42 -19.38
CA ILE A 472 -1.88 -32.62 -19.07
C ILE A 472 -2.95 -33.54 -18.48
N PRO A 473 -3.48 -33.31 -17.29
CA PRO A 473 -4.56 -34.16 -16.76
C PRO A 473 -5.93 -33.65 -17.23
N THR A 474 -6.88 -34.56 -17.32
CA THR A 474 -8.30 -34.24 -17.39
C THR A 474 -8.84 -33.91 -15.99
N LEU A 475 -9.96 -33.15 -15.91
CA LEU A 475 -10.62 -32.91 -14.63
C LEU A 475 -11.01 -34.25 -13.93
N GLU A 476 -11.51 -35.22 -14.69
CA GLU A 476 -11.84 -36.54 -14.17
C GLU A 476 -10.68 -37.23 -13.45
N GLU A 477 -9.46 -37.14 -13.99
CA GLU A 477 -8.25 -37.73 -13.39
C GLU A 477 -7.90 -37.01 -12.08
N VAL A 478 -8.02 -35.67 -12.02
CA VAL A 478 -7.79 -34.91 -10.80
C VAL A 478 -8.83 -35.23 -9.73
N LEU A 479 -10.13 -35.30 -10.10
CA LEU A 479 -11.20 -35.69 -9.18
C LEU A 479 -10.96 -37.08 -8.58
N LYS A 480 -10.52 -38.06 -9.37
CA LYS A 480 -10.17 -39.42 -8.88
C LYS A 480 -9.04 -39.39 -7.85
N VAL A 481 -8.02 -38.57 -8.08
CA VAL A 481 -6.85 -38.50 -7.18
C VAL A 481 -7.20 -37.76 -5.88
N CYS A 482 -8.01 -36.71 -5.95
CA CYS A 482 -8.29 -35.82 -4.83
C CYS A 482 -9.47 -36.27 -3.96
N ARG A 483 -10.40 -37.06 -4.51
CA ARG A 483 -11.62 -37.49 -3.82
C ARG A 483 -11.33 -38.10 -2.44
N GLY A 484 -11.96 -37.50 -1.41
CA GLY A 484 -11.83 -37.90 -0.01
C GLY A 484 -10.46 -37.63 0.62
N LYS A 485 -9.57 -36.89 -0.05
CA LYS A 485 -8.22 -36.56 0.44
C LYS A 485 -7.96 -35.08 0.59
N ILE A 486 -8.54 -34.25 -0.28
CA ILE A 486 -8.36 -32.80 -0.30
C ILE A 486 -9.57 -32.18 -0.98
N ARG A 487 -9.98 -30.98 -0.55
CA ARG A 487 -11.03 -30.18 -1.18
C ARG A 487 -10.47 -29.45 -2.40
N LEU A 488 -11.32 -29.09 -3.37
CA LEU A 488 -10.88 -28.46 -4.59
C LEU A 488 -11.55 -27.09 -4.81
N ASN A 489 -10.74 -26.13 -5.22
CA ASN A 489 -11.18 -24.85 -5.80
C ASN A 489 -10.93 -24.92 -7.31
N ILE A 490 -12.00 -25.01 -8.11
CA ILE A 490 -11.92 -25.25 -9.55
C ILE A 490 -12.20 -23.94 -10.28
N GLU A 491 -11.16 -23.31 -10.83
CA GLU A 491 -11.32 -22.11 -11.64
C GLU A 491 -11.74 -22.47 -13.07
N ILE A 492 -12.93 -22.04 -13.47
CA ILE A 492 -13.40 -22.13 -14.84
C ILE A 492 -12.84 -20.95 -15.65
N LYS A 493 -12.08 -21.25 -16.72
CA LYS A 493 -11.49 -20.29 -17.65
C LYS A 493 -12.13 -20.41 -19.04
N PRO A 494 -13.27 -19.76 -19.27
CA PRO A 494 -13.95 -19.86 -20.55
C PRO A 494 -13.13 -19.14 -21.65
N SER A 495 -12.91 -19.84 -22.74
CA SER A 495 -12.22 -19.33 -23.93
C SER A 495 -13.11 -18.46 -24.83
N GLY A 496 -14.43 -18.55 -24.67
CA GLY A 496 -15.43 -17.99 -25.57
C GLY A 496 -15.75 -18.90 -26.76
N HIS A 497 -15.07 -20.05 -26.88
CA HIS A 497 -15.31 -21.09 -27.88
C HIS A 497 -15.85 -22.39 -27.24
N ASP A 498 -16.09 -22.34 -25.93
CA ASP A 498 -16.57 -23.46 -25.14
C ASP A 498 -18.00 -23.83 -25.55
N LYS A 499 -18.34 -25.11 -25.44
CA LYS A 499 -19.67 -25.61 -25.76
C LYS A 499 -20.58 -25.65 -24.52
N ASP A 500 -20.10 -26.26 -23.46
CA ASP A 500 -20.83 -26.59 -22.24
C ASP A 500 -19.85 -26.82 -21.06
N LEU A 501 -18.81 -26.00 -20.93
CA LEU A 501 -17.75 -26.19 -19.95
C LEU A 501 -18.30 -26.19 -18.53
N GLU A 502 -19.16 -25.22 -18.19
CA GLU A 502 -19.71 -25.04 -16.87
C GLU A 502 -20.63 -26.23 -16.49
N GLU A 503 -21.48 -26.65 -17.40
CA GLU A 503 -22.39 -27.79 -17.21
C GLU A 503 -21.62 -29.12 -17.08
N GLN A 504 -20.53 -29.29 -17.84
CA GLN A 504 -19.68 -30.49 -17.72
C GLN A 504 -18.96 -30.53 -16.38
N VAL A 505 -18.43 -29.40 -15.88
CA VAL A 505 -17.82 -29.31 -14.57
C VAL A 505 -18.86 -29.72 -13.48
N ALA A 506 -20.03 -29.11 -13.51
CA ALA A 506 -21.11 -29.45 -12.56
C ALA A 506 -21.50 -30.92 -12.61
N LYS A 507 -21.62 -31.48 -13.83
CA LYS A 507 -21.92 -32.92 -14.05
C LYS A 507 -20.84 -33.82 -13.48
N LEU A 508 -19.56 -33.53 -13.73
CA LEU A 508 -18.43 -34.30 -13.21
C LEU A 508 -18.38 -34.26 -11.68
N LEU A 509 -18.59 -33.10 -11.06
CA LEU A 509 -18.67 -32.98 -9.60
C LEU A 509 -19.78 -33.85 -9.00
N LYS A 510 -20.94 -33.92 -9.68
CA LYS A 510 -22.04 -34.79 -9.28
C LYS A 510 -21.67 -36.25 -9.43
N GLU A 511 -21.10 -36.68 -10.55
CA GLU A 511 -20.72 -38.08 -10.85
C GLU A 511 -19.66 -38.59 -9.90
N TYR A 512 -18.70 -37.74 -9.51
CA TYR A 512 -17.64 -38.08 -8.58
C TYR A 512 -18.02 -37.88 -7.10
N HIS A 513 -19.24 -37.45 -6.81
CA HIS A 513 -19.74 -37.14 -5.44
C HIS A 513 -18.84 -36.14 -4.69
N MET A 514 -18.42 -35.07 -5.37
CA MET A 514 -17.52 -34.05 -4.81
C MET A 514 -18.15 -32.66 -4.70
N ARG A 515 -19.45 -32.49 -4.91
CA ARG A 515 -20.14 -31.19 -4.84
C ARG A 515 -19.91 -30.44 -3.52
N ASP A 516 -19.99 -31.17 -2.39
CA ASP A 516 -19.88 -30.62 -1.04
C ASP A 516 -18.41 -30.42 -0.60
N THR A 517 -17.44 -30.84 -1.43
CA THR A 517 -15.99 -30.74 -1.17
C THR A 517 -15.27 -29.93 -2.23
N CYS A 518 -16.03 -29.26 -3.10
CA CYS A 518 -15.49 -28.40 -4.13
C CYS A 518 -16.20 -27.05 -4.13
N VAL A 519 -15.46 -26.01 -4.47
CA VAL A 519 -16.03 -24.73 -4.90
C VAL A 519 -15.66 -24.51 -6.36
N VAL A 520 -16.51 -23.81 -7.09
CA VAL A 520 -16.23 -23.41 -8.47
C VAL A 520 -15.99 -21.92 -8.51
N SER A 521 -14.84 -21.51 -9.05
CA SER A 521 -14.47 -20.10 -9.15
C SER A 521 -14.30 -19.66 -10.59
N SER A 522 -14.47 -18.37 -10.87
CA SER A 522 -14.21 -17.77 -12.18
C SER A 522 -14.04 -16.25 -12.08
N LEU A 523 -13.22 -15.70 -13.00
CA LEU A 523 -13.16 -14.26 -13.33
C LEU A 523 -14.40 -13.77 -14.07
N LYS A 524 -15.20 -14.72 -14.65
CA LYS A 524 -16.43 -14.44 -15.38
C LYS A 524 -17.66 -14.70 -14.53
N TYR A 525 -18.39 -13.64 -14.21
CA TYR A 525 -19.58 -13.76 -13.40
C TYR A 525 -20.68 -14.62 -14.05
N ASP A 526 -20.81 -14.54 -15.38
CA ASP A 526 -21.75 -15.36 -16.15
C ASP A 526 -21.47 -16.87 -16.03
N SER A 527 -20.19 -17.28 -15.88
CA SER A 527 -19.84 -18.68 -15.65
C SER A 527 -20.34 -19.17 -14.29
N LEU A 528 -20.29 -18.33 -13.24
CA LEU A 528 -20.85 -18.69 -11.93
C LEU A 528 -22.37 -18.85 -12.00
N GLN A 529 -23.06 -18.00 -12.76
CA GLN A 529 -24.50 -18.12 -13.00
C GLN A 529 -24.82 -19.46 -13.66
N LYS A 530 -24.15 -19.82 -14.75
CA LYS A 530 -24.37 -21.11 -15.45
C LYS A 530 -24.11 -22.33 -14.55
N VAL A 531 -23.05 -22.28 -13.70
CA VAL A 531 -22.80 -23.34 -12.72
C VAL A 531 -23.98 -23.48 -11.76
N LYS A 532 -24.48 -22.37 -11.21
CA LYS A 532 -25.65 -22.36 -10.32
C LYS A 532 -26.95 -22.84 -11.02
N GLU A 533 -27.11 -22.53 -12.30
CA GLU A 533 -28.22 -23.01 -13.12
C GLU A 533 -28.12 -24.53 -13.37
N ALA A 534 -26.89 -25.06 -13.58
CA ALA A 534 -26.65 -26.48 -13.76
C ALA A 534 -26.80 -27.28 -12.44
N ASP A 535 -26.30 -26.74 -11.32
CA ASP A 535 -26.48 -27.32 -9.97
C ASP A 535 -26.33 -26.24 -8.92
N SER A 536 -27.44 -25.78 -8.35
CA SER A 536 -27.48 -24.70 -7.34
C SER A 536 -26.82 -25.05 -6.01
N SER A 537 -26.53 -26.33 -5.76
CA SER A 537 -25.84 -26.78 -4.54
C SER A 537 -24.33 -26.58 -4.56
N ILE A 538 -23.73 -26.34 -5.73
CA ILE A 538 -22.30 -26.08 -5.86
C ILE A 538 -22.00 -24.66 -5.36
N GLU A 539 -21.09 -24.52 -4.41
CA GLU A 539 -20.61 -23.22 -3.96
C GLU A 539 -19.75 -22.54 -5.04
N THR A 540 -19.98 -21.23 -5.21
CA THR A 540 -19.34 -20.45 -6.26
C THR A 540 -18.58 -19.25 -5.70
N VAL A 541 -17.39 -18.99 -6.25
CA VAL A 541 -16.47 -17.94 -5.79
C VAL A 541 -16.10 -17.00 -6.95
N TYR A 542 -16.40 -15.72 -6.81
CA TYR A 542 -16.07 -14.72 -7.82
C TYR A 542 -14.63 -14.24 -7.65
N ILE A 543 -13.80 -14.47 -8.68
CA ILE A 543 -12.40 -14.04 -8.68
C ILE A 543 -12.32 -12.60 -9.18
N THR A 544 -11.52 -11.77 -8.51
CA THR A 544 -11.25 -10.40 -8.95
C THR A 544 -9.88 -9.91 -8.49
N SER A 545 -9.10 -9.33 -9.41
CA SER A 545 -7.88 -8.60 -9.07
C SER A 545 -8.15 -7.16 -8.65
N VAL A 546 -9.36 -6.61 -8.93
CA VAL A 546 -9.77 -5.25 -8.55
C VAL A 546 -11.09 -5.30 -7.82
N SER A 547 -11.10 -4.91 -6.54
CA SER A 547 -12.28 -4.95 -5.68
C SER A 547 -12.73 -3.55 -5.26
N TYR A 548 -13.41 -2.81 -6.13
CA TYR A 548 -13.95 -1.49 -5.80
C TYR A 548 -15.46 -1.41 -6.07
N GLY A 549 -16.24 -0.84 -5.15
CA GLY A 549 -17.68 -0.70 -5.28
C GLY A 549 -18.46 -1.66 -4.40
N ASN A 550 -19.69 -2.03 -4.84
CA ASN A 550 -20.57 -2.90 -4.09
C ASN A 550 -20.61 -4.32 -4.67
N PHE A 551 -19.80 -5.20 -4.11
CA PHE A 551 -19.74 -6.63 -4.46
C PHE A 551 -20.71 -7.48 -3.62
N THR A 552 -21.30 -6.96 -2.53
CA THR A 552 -22.03 -7.78 -1.56
C THR A 552 -23.36 -8.33 -2.06
N ASN A 553 -23.84 -7.83 -3.21
CA ASN A 553 -25.15 -8.18 -3.78
C ASN A 553 -25.05 -9.10 -4.99
N LEU A 554 -23.90 -9.74 -5.22
CA LEU A 554 -23.75 -10.70 -6.32
C LEU A 554 -24.42 -12.03 -5.92
N GLU A 555 -25.53 -12.34 -6.58
CA GLU A 555 -26.41 -13.47 -6.24
C GLU A 555 -25.71 -14.82 -6.48
N TYR A 556 -24.98 -14.93 -7.58
CA TYR A 556 -24.29 -16.16 -7.99
C TYR A 556 -22.85 -16.25 -7.46
N ALA A 557 -22.54 -15.58 -6.36
CA ALA A 557 -21.24 -15.67 -5.69
C ALA A 557 -21.44 -15.92 -4.20
N ASP A 558 -21.07 -17.10 -3.71
CA ASP A 558 -21.09 -17.44 -2.30
C ASP A 558 -19.85 -16.92 -1.57
N GLY A 559 -18.76 -16.69 -2.33
CA GLY A 559 -17.52 -16.12 -1.85
C GLY A 559 -16.83 -15.23 -2.87
N TYR A 560 -15.73 -14.61 -2.43
CA TYR A 560 -14.86 -13.76 -3.26
C TYR A 560 -13.42 -14.22 -3.15
N SER A 561 -12.74 -14.34 -4.29
CA SER A 561 -11.30 -14.59 -4.37
C SER A 561 -10.61 -13.32 -4.86
N VAL A 562 -9.88 -12.64 -3.95
CA VAL A 562 -9.36 -11.29 -4.18
C VAL A 562 -7.84 -11.30 -4.19
N GLU A 563 -7.25 -10.53 -5.11
CA GLU A 563 -5.81 -10.33 -5.16
C GLU A 563 -5.30 -9.64 -3.88
N SER A 564 -4.20 -10.13 -3.32
CA SER A 564 -3.70 -9.80 -1.97
C SER A 564 -3.41 -8.32 -1.75
N THR A 565 -2.89 -7.61 -2.76
CA THR A 565 -2.55 -6.18 -2.66
C THR A 565 -3.76 -5.26 -2.75
N MET A 566 -4.86 -5.75 -3.35
CA MET A 566 -6.11 -5.01 -3.52
C MET A 566 -7.11 -5.26 -2.39
N LEU A 567 -6.82 -6.22 -1.51
CA LEU A 567 -7.64 -6.51 -0.35
C LEU A 567 -7.64 -5.34 0.65
N SER A 568 -8.78 -5.02 1.21
CA SER A 568 -8.91 -4.00 2.26
C SER A 568 -9.81 -4.50 3.39
N GLN A 569 -9.49 -4.11 4.64
CA GLN A 569 -10.32 -4.44 5.81
C GLN A 569 -11.80 -4.07 5.61
N SER A 570 -12.05 -2.95 4.93
CA SER A 570 -13.43 -2.54 4.60
C SER A 570 -14.15 -3.50 3.66
N PHE A 571 -13.41 -4.15 2.73
CA PHE A 571 -13.98 -5.17 1.86
C PHE A 571 -14.27 -6.43 2.67
N VAL A 572 -13.30 -6.92 3.44
CA VAL A 572 -13.43 -8.10 4.32
C VAL A 572 -14.68 -7.95 5.23
N ASN A 573 -14.76 -6.85 5.97
CA ASN A 573 -15.88 -6.61 6.89
C ASN A 573 -17.24 -6.58 6.20
N ARG A 574 -17.32 -6.07 4.96
CA ARG A 574 -18.60 -6.06 4.22
C ARG A 574 -18.97 -7.43 3.67
N ALA A 575 -18.00 -8.19 3.15
CA ALA A 575 -18.22 -9.53 2.63
C ALA A 575 -18.66 -10.48 3.75
N GLN A 576 -17.97 -10.47 4.89
CA GLN A 576 -18.34 -11.26 6.08
C GLN A 576 -19.74 -10.89 6.61
N LYS A 577 -20.06 -9.59 6.68
CA LYS A 577 -21.40 -9.14 7.07
C LYS A 577 -22.49 -9.64 6.11
N ALA A 578 -22.15 -9.88 4.86
CA ALA A 578 -23.04 -10.46 3.85
C ALA A 578 -23.03 -12.01 3.85
N GLY A 579 -22.29 -12.65 4.77
CA GLY A 579 -22.14 -14.11 4.85
C GLY A 579 -21.34 -14.71 3.70
N LYS A 580 -20.42 -13.92 3.06
CA LYS A 580 -19.60 -14.36 1.93
C LYS A 580 -18.21 -14.75 2.40
N GLN A 581 -17.69 -15.89 1.91
CA GLN A 581 -16.35 -16.36 2.17
C GLN A 581 -15.30 -15.53 1.40
N ILE A 582 -14.07 -15.41 1.96
CA ILE A 582 -13.00 -14.59 1.40
C ILE A 582 -11.76 -15.44 1.21
N TYR A 583 -11.40 -15.64 -0.04
CA TYR A 583 -10.15 -16.25 -0.51
C TYR A 583 -9.20 -15.16 -0.93
N VAL A 584 -7.90 -15.32 -0.68
CA VAL A 584 -6.89 -14.31 -1.06
C VAL A 584 -5.75 -14.94 -1.85
N TRP A 585 -5.46 -14.43 -3.05
CA TRP A 585 -4.46 -14.93 -3.99
C TRP A 585 -3.54 -13.83 -4.52
N THR A 586 -2.34 -14.12 -5.02
CA THR A 586 -1.53 -15.25 -4.63
C THR A 586 -0.60 -14.79 -3.51
N VAL A 587 -0.52 -15.50 -2.41
CA VAL A 587 0.22 -15.08 -1.21
C VAL A 587 1.45 -15.97 -1.07
N ASN A 588 2.60 -15.47 -1.54
CA ASN A 588 3.84 -16.24 -1.65
C ASN A 588 4.98 -15.70 -0.75
N SER A 589 4.66 -14.81 0.21
CA SER A 589 5.64 -14.34 1.18
C SER A 589 5.04 -14.28 2.60
N GLU A 590 5.90 -14.44 3.61
CA GLU A 590 5.51 -14.40 5.02
C GLU A 590 4.84 -13.06 5.37
N ASP A 591 5.40 -11.93 4.90
CA ASP A 591 4.84 -10.59 5.17
C ASP A 591 3.44 -10.39 4.59
N GLN A 592 3.20 -10.89 3.36
CA GLN A 592 1.87 -10.85 2.75
C GLN A 592 0.89 -11.71 3.53
N LEU A 593 1.31 -12.91 3.94
CA LEU A 593 0.49 -13.86 4.68
C LEU A 593 0.09 -13.27 6.05
N GLU A 594 1.04 -12.75 6.83
CA GLU A 594 0.76 -12.10 8.10
C GLU A 594 -0.27 -10.96 7.96
N LYS A 595 -0.10 -10.14 6.93
CA LYS A 595 -1.00 -9.02 6.66
C LYS A 595 -2.42 -9.48 6.33
N VAL A 596 -2.60 -10.47 5.45
CA VAL A 596 -3.94 -10.89 5.03
C VAL A 596 -4.65 -11.73 6.08
N VAL A 597 -3.92 -12.60 6.81
CA VAL A 597 -4.46 -13.35 7.95
C VAL A 597 -4.94 -12.38 9.05
N GLY A 598 -4.16 -11.34 9.34
CA GLY A 598 -4.55 -10.28 10.28
C GLY A 598 -5.81 -9.50 9.89
N MET A 599 -6.29 -9.61 8.64
CA MET A 599 -7.57 -9.02 8.20
C MET A 599 -8.79 -9.90 8.49
N GLY A 600 -8.59 -11.17 8.92
CA GLY A 600 -9.66 -12.11 9.23
C GLY A 600 -10.30 -12.72 7.98
N ILE A 601 -9.48 -13.17 7.03
CA ILE A 601 -9.93 -13.89 5.83
C ILE A 601 -10.23 -15.36 6.15
N ASP A 602 -10.93 -16.05 5.24
CA ASP A 602 -11.29 -17.47 5.44
C ASP A 602 -10.24 -18.42 4.82
N ASN A 603 -9.62 -18.03 3.70
CA ASN A 603 -8.73 -18.90 2.95
C ASN A 603 -7.59 -18.11 2.27
N VAL A 604 -6.41 -18.70 2.23
CA VAL A 604 -5.24 -18.19 1.52
C VAL A 604 -4.83 -19.14 0.39
N ILE A 605 -4.64 -18.60 -0.81
CA ILE A 605 -4.18 -19.33 -2.00
C ILE A 605 -2.71 -19.00 -2.22
N THR A 606 -1.84 -20.03 -2.20
CA THR A 606 -0.39 -19.88 -2.26
C THR A 606 0.27 -20.98 -3.09
N ASP A 607 1.40 -20.66 -3.73
CA ASP A 607 2.25 -21.64 -4.42
C ASP A 607 2.99 -22.55 -3.43
N ASP A 608 3.25 -22.05 -2.19
CA ASP A 608 3.93 -22.80 -1.12
C ASP A 608 3.01 -23.01 0.11
N PRO A 609 2.21 -24.08 0.11
CA PRO A 609 1.32 -24.39 1.22
C PRO A 609 2.06 -24.77 2.51
N VAL A 610 3.33 -25.19 2.43
CA VAL A 610 4.14 -25.52 3.62
C VAL A 610 4.47 -24.26 4.39
N MET A 611 5.02 -23.26 3.71
CA MET A 611 5.29 -21.94 4.28
C MET A 611 4.03 -21.35 4.93
N ALA A 612 2.89 -21.40 4.22
CA ALA A 612 1.64 -20.84 4.72
C ALA A 612 1.15 -21.54 5.99
N LYS A 613 1.15 -22.88 6.01
CA LYS A 613 0.72 -23.66 7.18
C LYS A 613 1.64 -23.47 8.38
N GLU A 614 2.95 -23.43 8.18
CA GLU A 614 3.91 -23.17 9.26
C GLU A 614 3.69 -21.80 9.90
N LEU A 615 3.45 -20.77 9.09
CA LEU A 615 3.24 -19.42 9.60
C LEU A 615 1.89 -19.29 10.32
N ILE A 616 0.80 -19.84 9.75
CA ILE A 616 -0.52 -19.84 10.39
C ILE A 616 -0.43 -20.57 11.74
N TYR A 617 0.21 -21.75 11.78
CA TYR A 617 0.44 -22.48 13.03
C TYR A 617 1.21 -21.64 14.06
N LYS A 618 2.29 -20.95 13.64
CA LYS A 618 3.04 -20.04 14.51
C LYS A 618 2.17 -18.91 15.03
N GLN A 619 1.30 -18.32 14.18
CA GLN A 619 0.41 -17.24 14.58
C GLN A 619 -0.68 -17.69 15.55
N GLU A 620 -1.27 -18.86 15.36
CA GLU A 620 -2.26 -19.44 16.27
C GLU A 620 -1.69 -19.71 17.66
N HIS A 621 -0.42 -20.12 17.73
CA HIS A 621 0.29 -20.43 18.98
C HIS A 621 1.10 -19.22 19.52
N SER A 622 1.14 -18.10 18.79
CA SER A 622 1.82 -16.87 19.22
C SER A 622 0.96 -16.08 20.20
N THR A 623 1.63 -15.38 21.13
CA THR A 623 0.92 -14.46 22.03
C THR A 623 0.39 -13.26 21.24
N PHE A 624 -0.62 -12.57 21.78
CA PHE A 624 -1.10 -11.29 21.24
C PHE A 624 0.06 -10.31 20.99
N TRP A 625 1.05 -10.30 21.87
CA TRP A 625 2.19 -9.38 21.79
C TRP A 625 3.19 -9.74 20.71
N ASP A 626 3.42 -11.02 20.46
CA ASP A 626 4.25 -11.47 19.33
C ASP A 626 3.61 -11.02 18.00
N ARG A 627 2.30 -11.17 17.87
CA ARG A 627 1.53 -10.70 16.72
C ARG A 627 1.58 -9.17 16.57
N TYR A 628 1.42 -8.43 17.66
CA TYR A 628 1.48 -6.98 17.66
C TYR A 628 2.87 -6.45 17.26
N VAL A 629 3.94 -7.05 17.77
CA VAL A 629 5.32 -6.70 17.40
C VAL A 629 5.58 -6.99 15.93
N ASN A 630 5.16 -8.14 15.43
CA ASN A 630 5.28 -8.51 14.02
C ASN A 630 4.49 -7.54 13.13
N GLN A 631 3.28 -7.18 13.52
CA GLN A 631 2.46 -6.18 12.81
C GLN A 631 3.14 -4.81 12.78
N LEU A 632 3.79 -4.37 13.87
CA LEU A 632 4.55 -3.12 13.88
C LEU A 632 5.79 -3.17 12.99
N LEU A 633 6.47 -4.30 12.94
CA LEU A 633 7.63 -4.50 12.07
C LEU A 633 7.21 -4.58 10.59
N SER A 634 6.03 -5.15 10.30
CA SER A 634 5.48 -5.26 8.94
C SER A 634 4.86 -3.96 8.41
N ILE A 635 4.49 -2.99 9.26
CA ILE A 635 4.05 -1.65 8.83
C ILE A 635 5.18 -0.88 8.11
N GLY A 636 6.40 -1.37 8.22
CA GLY A 636 7.60 -0.81 7.59
C GLY A 636 7.92 -1.38 6.20
N ASN A 637 7.28 -2.43 5.82
CA ASN A 637 7.37 -3.07 4.52
C ASN A 637 6.02 -2.89 3.79
#